data_96461ae4024ab6e48a6e566079512046
#
_entry.id   96461ae4024ab6e48a6e566079512046
#
_cell.length_a   1.000
_cell.length_b   1.000
_cell.length_c   1.000
_cell.angle_alpha   90.00
_cell.angle_beta   90.00
_cell.angle_gamma   90.00
#
_symmetry.space_group_name_H-M   'P 1'
#
loop_
_entity.id
_entity.type
_entity.pdbx_description
1 polymer ?
#
loop_
_entity_poly.entity_id
_entity_poly.type
_entity_poly.pdbx_seq_one_letter_code
_entity_poly.pdbx_strand_id
1 'polypeptide(L)'
;MYRIPSTLDSDLDYTESLVKKYKAGEITAGELKANRVPMGIYEQRKNHHHMLRVRCTGGLITPKQLAKVAFVGHQVSASHLHITTRQEIQIHNVDILDAVPALRKLEKEGLSTAGGGGNTVRNMMVNDRSGLTDREAFDVYPYVEELTSRLIAERDSFTMPRKYKVAMDYNVEDAHYSYVADFGLLAVVKDGKRGFRVFIAGSTAPNPHVGWEVFDFLPEIDLLRAAKALKNWFNKYGNRRNRHKARMRYIFYRYGEEDAKKMYLDEFNALKKDGSLDFYAPASVMAPSHHDPAFAPAKEHPGFETWKRRYAHQAKDGLWYAYIAIPHGNGSPEFFALVADYLANYGDDVIRFTKREQIQVRNINEAYLPNIYNFFRKIGVFDIDYPAVITSLTSCTGADTCRLGICMPKGAIDAITRRLLQSDLDLDAIPDFELKMNGCTNICANATWADLGFSGRVGRVGDDPFPAYTVWLPVNGRNEIDLAQGWIAAKHIPAFVEDYLRDVIAQKDNYESYYVYVRERGSEFARNLLETKYKAVPAFSENPDFFFDYSDDEKFSLIKYGQAECSAGLFDIIDIDQDTIREKRKELASAADSAAQEKILADIVFSEARMLLVTRGLDPRTDDDVYDGFITEFIKAGIVPAKYKVLIETRRSGGSLIAYRELIEELADLLNDLYKNMDDSLQF
;
A
#
# COMPACT_ATOMS: atom_id res chain seq x y z
N MET A 1 -17.62 -10.93 2.11
CA MET A 1 -16.35 -10.60 1.42
C MET A 1 -16.64 -9.80 0.14
N TYR A 2 -15.67 -8.99 -0.33
CA TYR A 2 -15.84 -8.21 -1.55
C TYR A 2 -16.01 -9.11 -2.80
N ARG A 3 -16.74 -8.60 -3.79
CA ARG A 3 -16.94 -9.28 -5.06
C ARG A 3 -15.77 -8.99 -6.00
N ILE A 4 -15.23 -10.03 -6.62
CA ILE A 4 -14.19 -9.93 -7.65
C ILE A 4 -14.79 -9.29 -8.92
N PRO A 5 -14.08 -8.36 -9.62
CA PRO A 5 -14.53 -7.82 -10.88
C PRO A 5 -14.74 -8.92 -11.93
N SER A 6 -15.84 -8.84 -12.68
CA SER A 6 -16.13 -9.80 -13.79
C SER A 6 -15.10 -9.75 -14.93
N THR A 7 -14.28 -8.69 -14.97
CA THR A 7 -13.21 -8.53 -15.96
C THR A 7 -11.91 -9.22 -15.59
N LEU A 8 -11.81 -9.79 -14.35
CA LEU A 8 -10.52 -10.29 -13.85
C LEU A 8 -9.92 -11.40 -14.72
N ASP A 9 -10.71 -12.36 -15.19
CA ASP A 9 -10.23 -13.41 -16.09
C ASP A 9 -9.58 -12.83 -17.36
N SER A 10 -10.25 -11.87 -18.02
CA SER A 10 -9.70 -11.21 -19.21
C SER A 10 -8.46 -10.37 -18.91
N ASP A 11 -8.38 -9.79 -17.71
CA ASP A 11 -7.21 -9.03 -17.27
C ASP A 11 -6.01 -9.95 -16.99
N LEU A 12 -6.27 -11.16 -16.46
CA LEU A 12 -5.25 -12.20 -16.27
C LEU A 12 -4.76 -12.76 -17.62
N ASP A 13 -5.66 -13.03 -18.58
CA ASP A 13 -5.29 -13.46 -19.94
C ASP A 13 -4.38 -12.45 -20.62
N TYR A 14 -4.74 -11.16 -20.53
CA TYR A 14 -3.93 -10.09 -21.09
C TYR A 14 -2.57 -10.00 -20.40
N THR A 15 -2.53 -10.03 -19.06
CA THR A 15 -1.27 -10.00 -18.29
C THR A 15 -0.36 -11.19 -18.66
N GLU A 16 -0.93 -12.39 -18.82
CA GLU A 16 -0.18 -13.60 -19.25
C GLU A 16 0.41 -13.42 -20.64
N SER A 17 -0.36 -12.84 -21.57
CA SER A 17 0.13 -12.54 -22.92
C SER A 17 1.33 -11.59 -22.89
N LEU A 18 1.28 -10.54 -22.07
CA LEU A 18 2.37 -9.60 -21.89
C LEU A 18 3.62 -10.24 -21.26
N VAL A 19 3.45 -11.15 -20.30
CA VAL A 19 4.56 -11.91 -19.72
C VAL A 19 5.25 -12.77 -20.81
N LYS A 20 4.47 -13.43 -21.67
CA LYS A 20 5.00 -14.22 -22.81
C LYS A 20 5.75 -13.33 -23.81
N LYS A 21 5.17 -12.20 -24.21
CA LYS A 21 5.81 -11.21 -25.09
C LYS A 21 7.11 -10.66 -24.49
N TYR A 22 7.12 -10.36 -23.21
CA TYR A 22 8.33 -9.90 -22.50
C TYR A 22 9.45 -10.95 -22.50
N LYS A 23 9.11 -12.20 -22.21
CA LYS A 23 10.10 -13.31 -22.25
C LYS A 23 10.61 -13.59 -23.67
N ALA A 24 9.80 -13.34 -24.71
CA ALA A 24 10.21 -13.40 -26.10
C ALA A 24 11.03 -12.18 -26.58
N GLY A 25 11.15 -11.12 -25.74
CA GLY A 25 11.84 -9.88 -26.11
C GLY A 25 11.03 -8.98 -27.06
N GLU A 26 9.72 -9.20 -27.17
CA GLU A 26 8.82 -8.43 -28.04
C GLU A 26 8.37 -7.11 -27.39
N ILE A 27 8.35 -7.04 -26.07
CA ILE A 27 8.03 -5.84 -25.30
C ILE A 27 9.10 -5.55 -24.25
N THR A 28 9.18 -4.31 -23.81
CA THR A 28 10.13 -3.84 -22.80
C THR A 28 9.70 -4.19 -21.37
N ALA A 29 10.65 -4.21 -20.44
CA ALA A 29 10.35 -4.32 -19.00
C ALA A 29 9.44 -3.18 -18.50
N GLY A 30 9.52 -2.00 -19.12
CA GLY A 30 8.66 -0.85 -18.83
C GLY A 30 7.20 -1.11 -19.18
N GLU A 31 6.92 -1.63 -20.37
CA GLU A 31 5.57 -1.98 -20.82
C GLU A 31 4.94 -3.06 -19.95
N LEU A 32 5.69 -4.13 -19.65
CA LEU A 32 5.21 -5.15 -18.72
C LEU A 32 4.93 -4.55 -17.34
N LYS A 33 5.80 -3.66 -16.82
CA LYS A 33 5.65 -3.01 -15.52
C LYS A 33 4.39 -2.15 -15.43
N ALA A 34 4.07 -1.38 -16.47
CA ALA A 34 2.88 -0.53 -16.51
C ALA A 34 1.58 -1.33 -16.30
N ASN A 35 1.54 -2.57 -16.74
CA ASN A 35 0.38 -3.47 -16.65
C ASN A 35 0.41 -4.40 -15.44
N ARG A 36 1.57 -5.04 -15.15
CA ARG A 36 1.64 -6.01 -14.03
C ARG A 36 1.50 -5.38 -12.64
N VAL A 37 1.97 -4.12 -12.47
CA VAL A 37 1.93 -3.48 -11.16
C VAL A 37 0.49 -3.16 -10.70
N PRO A 38 -0.42 -2.65 -11.53
CA PRO A 38 -1.85 -2.58 -11.19
C PRO A 38 -2.47 -3.94 -10.82
N MET A 39 -1.98 -5.05 -11.39
CA MET A 39 -2.38 -6.41 -11.04
C MET A 39 -1.75 -6.92 -9.73
N GLY A 40 -1.03 -6.08 -8.98
CA GLY A 40 -0.42 -6.44 -7.70
C GLY A 40 0.87 -7.26 -7.81
N ILE A 41 1.48 -7.33 -8.98
CA ILE A 41 2.74 -8.03 -9.25
C ILE A 41 3.89 -7.03 -9.20
N TYR A 42 4.73 -7.10 -8.18
CA TYR A 42 5.86 -6.18 -7.96
C TYR A 42 7.19 -6.90 -8.13
N GLU A 43 8.11 -6.32 -8.88
CA GLU A 43 9.49 -6.80 -8.91
C GLU A 43 10.23 -6.40 -7.63
N GLN A 44 10.91 -7.35 -7.02
CA GLN A 44 11.69 -7.18 -5.80
C GLN A 44 13.10 -6.66 -6.09
N ARG A 45 13.81 -6.29 -5.03
CA ARG A 45 15.14 -5.65 -5.12
C ARG A 45 16.21 -6.57 -5.71
N LYS A 46 16.19 -7.85 -5.34
CA LYS A 46 17.22 -8.84 -5.74
C LYS A 46 16.57 -9.90 -6.65
N ASN A 47 17.39 -10.50 -7.52
CA ASN A 47 17.11 -11.70 -8.32
C ASN A 47 15.96 -11.62 -9.34
N HIS A 48 15.45 -10.43 -9.67
CA HIS A 48 14.34 -10.24 -10.62
C HIS A 48 13.08 -11.08 -10.30
N HIS A 49 12.94 -11.56 -9.06
CA HIS A 49 11.74 -12.20 -8.59
C HIS A 49 10.67 -11.17 -8.24
N HIS A 50 9.43 -11.63 -8.10
CA HIS A 50 8.28 -10.80 -7.89
C HIS A 50 7.59 -11.10 -6.57
N MET A 51 6.85 -10.12 -6.08
CA MET A 51 5.94 -10.25 -4.96
C MET A 51 4.51 -10.08 -5.47
N LEU A 52 3.63 -11.00 -5.10
CA LEU A 52 2.19 -10.93 -5.35
C LEU A 52 1.49 -10.38 -4.11
N ARG A 53 0.68 -9.32 -4.26
CA ARG A 53 -0.04 -8.71 -3.14
C ARG A 53 -1.51 -9.05 -3.21
N VAL A 54 -1.95 -9.92 -2.31
CA VAL A 54 -3.34 -10.37 -2.21
C VAL A 54 -4.16 -9.37 -1.39
N ARG A 55 -5.25 -8.89 -1.95
CA ARG A 55 -6.17 -7.97 -1.30
C ARG A 55 -6.95 -8.68 -0.19
N CYS A 56 -6.91 -8.13 1.01
CA CYS A 56 -7.70 -8.55 2.17
C CYS A 56 -8.39 -7.30 2.73
N THR A 57 -9.58 -7.00 2.27
CA THR A 57 -10.30 -5.77 2.63
C THR A 57 -10.54 -5.70 4.14
N GLY A 58 -10.02 -4.65 4.79
CA GLY A 58 -10.05 -4.53 6.25
C GLY A 58 -9.26 -5.62 7.00
N GLY A 59 -8.40 -6.36 6.30
CA GLY A 59 -7.67 -7.50 6.87
C GLY A 59 -8.47 -8.80 6.94
N LEU A 60 -9.69 -8.81 6.40
CA LEU A 60 -10.59 -9.96 6.44
C LEU A 60 -10.08 -11.06 5.51
N ILE A 61 -9.92 -12.26 6.07
CA ILE A 61 -9.57 -13.49 5.35
C ILE A 61 -10.17 -14.69 6.08
N THR A 62 -10.75 -15.65 5.35
CA THR A 62 -11.20 -16.90 5.95
C THR A 62 -10.06 -17.90 6.11
N PRO A 63 -10.15 -18.88 7.01
CA PRO A 63 -9.19 -19.98 7.08
C PRO A 63 -8.99 -20.68 5.74
N LYS A 64 -10.06 -20.97 5.00
CA LYS A 64 -10.00 -21.58 3.67
C LYS A 64 -9.20 -20.73 2.68
N GLN A 65 -9.37 -19.42 2.69
CA GLN A 65 -8.62 -18.50 1.84
C GLN A 65 -7.14 -18.43 2.25
N LEU A 66 -6.86 -18.37 3.55
CA LEU A 66 -5.48 -18.39 4.05
C LEU A 66 -4.76 -19.68 3.68
N ALA A 67 -5.45 -20.83 3.78
CA ALA A 67 -4.93 -22.13 3.31
C ALA A 67 -4.62 -22.10 1.81
N LYS A 68 -5.47 -21.43 0.99
CA LYS A 68 -5.20 -21.27 -0.44
C LYS A 68 -3.98 -20.39 -0.71
N VAL A 69 -3.82 -19.27 0.01
CA VAL A 69 -2.62 -18.43 -0.10
C VAL A 69 -1.36 -19.22 0.27
N ALA A 70 -1.39 -19.97 1.36
CA ALA A 70 -0.30 -20.82 1.79
C ALA A 70 0.04 -21.90 0.75
N PHE A 71 -0.97 -22.59 0.22
CA PHE A 71 -0.81 -23.59 -0.84
C PHE A 71 -0.17 -23.00 -2.10
N VAL A 72 -0.64 -21.83 -2.55
CA VAL A 72 -0.05 -21.16 -3.70
C VAL A 72 1.39 -20.73 -3.40
N GLY A 73 1.66 -20.19 -2.21
CA GLY A 73 3.02 -19.84 -1.78
C GLY A 73 3.98 -21.04 -1.83
N HIS A 74 3.53 -22.20 -1.34
CA HIS A 74 4.32 -23.44 -1.41
C HIS A 74 4.59 -23.86 -2.87
N GLN A 75 3.57 -23.82 -3.74
CA GLN A 75 3.71 -24.21 -5.15
C GLN A 75 4.67 -23.35 -5.97
N VAL A 76 4.75 -22.06 -5.68
CA VAL A 76 5.67 -21.12 -6.36
C VAL A 76 7.02 -21.00 -5.64
N SER A 77 7.30 -21.87 -4.68
CA SER A 77 8.53 -21.84 -3.87
C SER A 77 8.79 -20.47 -3.24
N ALA A 78 7.73 -19.85 -2.72
CA ALA A 78 7.81 -18.55 -2.05
C ALA A 78 8.82 -18.59 -0.89
N SER A 79 9.65 -17.57 -0.76
CA SER A 79 10.58 -17.47 0.36
C SER A 79 9.85 -17.29 1.69
N HIS A 80 8.75 -16.54 1.69
CA HIS A 80 7.86 -16.30 2.81
C HIS A 80 6.55 -15.66 2.36
N LEU A 81 5.55 -15.69 3.22
CA LEU A 81 4.36 -14.87 3.16
C LEU A 81 4.52 -13.71 4.15
N HIS A 82 3.94 -12.54 3.84
CA HIS A 82 4.08 -11.34 4.66
C HIS A 82 2.75 -10.62 4.86
N ILE A 83 2.33 -10.45 6.12
CA ILE A 83 1.21 -9.60 6.52
C ILE A 83 1.68 -8.15 6.48
N THR A 84 0.95 -7.26 5.81
CA THR A 84 1.39 -5.88 5.60
C THR A 84 0.75 -4.89 6.58
N THR A 85 1.39 -3.73 6.75
CA THR A 85 0.84 -2.56 7.46
C THR A 85 -0.48 -2.03 6.86
N ARG A 86 -0.95 -2.58 5.71
CA ARG A 86 -2.24 -2.27 5.09
C ARG A 86 -3.21 -3.45 5.14
N GLN A 87 -3.00 -4.39 6.06
CA GLN A 87 -3.89 -5.52 6.28
C GLN A 87 -4.03 -6.43 5.04
N GLU A 88 -3.00 -6.50 4.19
CA GLU A 88 -2.92 -7.40 3.03
C GLU A 88 -1.95 -8.54 3.33
N ILE A 89 -1.97 -9.62 2.54
CA ILE A 89 -0.95 -10.65 2.56
C ILE A 89 -0.18 -10.67 1.24
N GLN A 90 1.13 -10.89 1.31
CA GLN A 90 2.02 -10.94 0.16
C GLN A 90 2.66 -12.31 0.03
N ILE A 91 2.87 -12.77 -1.20
CA ILE A 91 3.63 -13.96 -1.56
C ILE A 91 4.94 -13.48 -2.19
N HIS A 92 6.07 -13.77 -1.56
CA HIS A 92 7.38 -13.25 -1.95
C HIS A 92 8.21 -14.26 -2.75
N ASN A 93 9.12 -13.75 -3.58
CA ASN A 93 10.08 -14.54 -4.34
C ASN A 93 9.48 -15.41 -5.46
N VAL A 94 8.50 -14.89 -6.18
CA VAL A 94 7.78 -15.58 -7.26
C VAL A 94 8.44 -15.31 -8.61
N ASP A 95 8.70 -16.33 -9.43
CA ASP A 95 9.09 -16.12 -10.84
C ASP A 95 7.94 -15.48 -11.62
N ILE A 96 8.25 -14.62 -12.57
CA ILE A 96 7.21 -13.92 -13.36
C ILE A 96 6.33 -14.87 -14.17
N LEU A 97 6.87 -16.03 -14.60
CA LEU A 97 6.13 -17.05 -15.32
C LEU A 97 5.10 -17.77 -14.45
N ASP A 98 5.36 -17.87 -13.13
CA ASP A 98 4.45 -18.46 -12.17
C ASP A 98 3.41 -17.49 -11.64
N ALA A 99 3.61 -16.17 -11.86
CA ALA A 99 2.75 -15.14 -11.29
C ALA A 99 1.28 -15.29 -11.70
N VAL A 100 0.97 -15.30 -13.01
CA VAL A 100 -0.43 -15.39 -13.48
C VAL A 100 -1.07 -16.73 -13.14
N PRO A 101 -0.42 -17.90 -13.30
CA PRO A 101 -0.92 -19.17 -12.80
C PRO A 101 -1.27 -19.16 -11.29
N ALA A 102 -0.46 -18.47 -10.47
CA ALA A 102 -0.73 -18.29 -9.05
C ALA A 102 -2.00 -17.45 -8.81
N LEU A 103 -2.16 -16.33 -9.55
CA LEU A 103 -3.33 -15.46 -9.44
C LEU A 103 -4.63 -16.17 -9.78
N ARG A 104 -4.66 -17.01 -10.84
CA ARG A 104 -5.83 -17.82 -11.20
C ARG A 104 -6.23 -18.83 -10.12
N LYS A 105 -5.25 -19.36 -9.36
CA LYS A 105 -5.56 -20.25 -8.22
C LYS A 105 -6.16 -19.51 -7.05
N LEU A 106 -5.72 -18.27 -6.79
CA LEU A 106 -6.27 -17.39 -5.75
C LEU A 106 -7.69 -16.95 -6.09
N GLU A 107 -7.94 -16.59 -7.35
CA GLU A 107 -9.25 -16.18 -7.85
C GLU A 107 -10.35 -17.23 -7.58
N LYS A 108 -10.05 -18.51 -7.75
CA LYS A 108 -10.98 -19.63 -7.48
C LYS A 108 -11.49 -19.69 -6.03
N GLU A 109 -10.78 -19.04 -5.09
CA GLU A 109 -11.20 -18.90 -3.69
C GLU A 109 -11.68 -17.47 -3.35
N GLY A 110 -12.04 -16.68 -4.36
CA GLY A 110 -12.54 -15.32 -4.15
C GLY A 110 -11.48 -14.31 -3.73
N LEU A 111 -10.20 -14.58 -4.01
CA LEU A 111 -9.08 -13.67 -3.74
C LEU A 111 -8.57 -13.02 -5.03
N SER A 112 -8.21 -11.74 -4.97
CA SER A 112 -7.64 -11.00 -6.08
C SER A 112 -6.45 -10.17 -5.64
N THR A 113 -5.52 -9.95 -6.57
CA THR A 113 -4.40 -9.02 -6.42
C THR A 113 -4.62 -7.71 -7.18
N ALA A 114 -5.69 -7.61 -7.97
CA ALA A 114 -6.01 -6.43 -8.77
C ALA A 114 -6.16 -5.18 -7.87
N GLY A 115 -5.50 -4.09 -8.24
CA GLY A 115 -5.40 -2.87 -7.45
C GLY A 115 -4.47 -2.96 -6.22
N GLY A 116 -3.81 -4.10 -5.99
CA GLY A 116 -2.80 -4.25 -4.93
C GLY A 116 -1.57 -3.37 -5.16
N GLY A 117 -1.38 -2.86 -6.38
CA GLY A 117 -0.23 -2.08 -6.78
C GLY A 117 -0.52 -0.80 -7.55
N GLY A 118 0.50 0.00 -7.78
CA GLY A 118 0.47 1.13 -8.69
C GLY A 118 -0.45 2.30 -8.29
N ASN A 119 -0.91 2.98 -9.31
CA ASN A 119 -1.79 4.15 -9.22
C ASN A 119 -3.26 3.71 -9.31
N THR A 120 -3.73 3.05 -8.26
CA THR A 120 -5.03 2.37 -8.22
C THR A 120 -5.78 2.67 -6.93
N VAL A 121 -7.05 2.29 -6.87
CA VAL A 121 -7.79 2.14 -5.61
C VAL A 121 -7.18 0.98 -4.83
N ARG A 122 -6.53 1.30 -3.71
CA ARG A 122 -5.75 0.37 -2.90
C ARG A 122 -6.66 -0.40 -1.91
N ASN A 123 -6.10 -1.44 -1.30
CA ASN A 123 -6.80 -2.14 -0.21
C ASN A 123 -7.32 -1.14 0.82
N MET A 124 -8.58 -1.29 1.22
CA MET A 124 -9.20 -0.44 2.22
C MET A 124 -8.88 -0.94 3.62
N MET A 125 -8.58 -0.03 4.53
CA MET A 125 -8.24 -0.35 5.91
C MET A 125 -9.44 -0.15 6.83
N VAL A 126 -9.53 -1.00 7.83
CA VAL A 126 -10.54 -0.90 8.89
C VAL A 126 -9.83 -0.98 10.25
N ASN A 127 -10.38 -0.31 11.25
CA ASN A 127 -9.97 -0.55 12.62
C ASN A 127 -10.40 -1.98 13.01
N ASP A 128 -9.45 -2.80 13.38
CA ASP A 128 -9.63 -4.25 13.64
C ASP A 128 -10.53 -4.56 14.84
N ARG A 129 -10.90 -3.56 15.64
CA ARG A 129 -11.92 -3.70 16.71
C ARG A 129 -13.35 -3.52 16.22
N SER A 130 -13.59 -3.13 14.97
CA SER A 130 -14.95 -3.01 14.43
C SER A 130 -15.70 -4.33 14.54
N GLY A 131 -16.95 -4.27 14.97
CA GLY A 131 -17.79 -5.41 15.26
C GLY A 131 -17.59 -6.03 16.64
N LEU A 132 -16.59 -5.59 17.44
CA LEU A 132 -16.19 -6.23 18.71
C LEU A 132 -16.45 -5.37 19.95
N THR A 133 -16.64 -4.07 19.82
CA THR A 133 -16.67 -3.12 20.95
C THR A 133 -18.01 -2.41 21.07
N ASP A 134 -18.49 -2.22 22.32
CA ASP A 134 -19.68 -1.39 22.60
C ASP A 134 -19.47 0.11 22.30
N ARG A 135 -18.22 0.54 22.12
CA ARG A 135 -17.87 1.94 21.79
C ARG A 135 -18.08 2.29 20.32
N GLU A 136 -18.41 1.31 19.46
CA GLU A 136 -18.62 1.58 18.05
C GLU A 136 -19.94 2.30 17.78
N ALA A 137 -19.95 3.25 16.85
CA ALA A 137 -21.18 3.80 16.32
C ALA A 137 -21.96 2.72 15.54
N PHE A 138 -21.24 1.93 14.76
CA PHE A 138 -21.69 0.69 14.10
C PHE A 138 -20.50 -0.05 13.50
N ASP A 139 -20.68 -1.34 13.17
CA ASP A 139 -19.68 -2.14 12.47
C ASP A 139 -19.48 -1.62 11.04
N VAL A 140 -18.23 -1.31 10.68
CA VAL A 140 -17.88 -0.75 9.35
C VAL A 140 -17.40 -1.81 8.35
N TYR A 141 -17.26 -3.08 8.74
CA TYR A 141 -16.86 -4.15 7.81
C TYR A 141 -17.81 -4.31 6.62
N PRO A 142 -19.15 -4.34 6.79
CA PRO A 142 -20.06 -4.43 5.66
C PRO A 142 -19.92 -3.28 4.66
N TYR A 143 -19.62 -2.08 5.17
CA TYR A 143 -19.45 -0.88 4.34
C TYR A 143 -18.17 -0.96 3.49
N VAL A 144 -17.05 -1.37 4.09
CA VAL A 144 -15.79 -1.43 3.35
C VAL A 144 -15.79 -2.54 2.30
N GLU A 145 -16.46 -3.65 2.55
CA GLU A 145 -16.58 -4.75 1.60
C GLU A 145 -17.41 -4.36 0.37
N GLU A 146 -18.58 -3.74 0.59
CA GLU A 146 -19.41 -3.27 -0.52
C GLU A 146 -18.74 -2.13 -1.29
N LEU A 147 -18.14 -1.16 -0.58
CA LEU A 147 -17.42 -0.06 -1.23
C LEU A 147 -16.24 -0.57 -2.05
N THR A 148 -15.48 -1.56 -1.55
CA THR A 148 -14.42 -2.23 -2.31
C THR A 148 -14.98 -2.84 -3.59
N SER A 149 -16.06 -3.64 -3.46
CA SER A 149 -16.71 -4.33 -4.58
C SER A 149 -17.14 -3.37 -5.70
N ARG A 150 -17.69 -2.22 -5.31
CA ARG A 150 -18.20 -1.21 -6.26
C ARG A 150 -17.05 -0.47 -6.95
N LEU A 151 -16.03 -0.04 -6.19
CA LEU A 151 -14.95 0.76 -6.76
C LEU A 151 -13.99 -0.07 -7.65
N ILE A 152 -13.66 -1.30 -7.28
CA ILE A 152 -12.75 -2.12 -8.10
C ILE A 152 -13.42 -2.68 -9.36
N ALA A 153 -14.75 -2.64 -9.47
CA ALA A 153 -15.46 -3.00 -10.71
C ALA A 153 -15.31 -1.93 -11.81
N GLU A 154 -14.85 -0.73 -11.47
CA GLU A 154 -14.69 0.39 -12.41
C GLU A 154 -13.28 0.44 -12.98
N ARG A 155 -13.14 0.48 -14.30
CA ARG A 155 -11.85 0.50 -15.03
C ARG A 155 -10.97 1.68 -14.63
N ASP A 156 -11.52 2.86 -14.44
CA ASP A 156 -10.80 4.07 -14.06
C ASP A 156 -10.20 4.02 -12.64
N SER A 157 -10.59 3.04 -11.81
CA SER A 157 -9.96 2.74 -10.52
C SER A 157 -8.53 2.20 -10.64
N PHE A 158 -8.10 1.84 -11.85
CA PHE A 158 -6.75 1.33 -12.15
C PHE A 158 -5.87 2.34 -12.88
N THR A 159 -6.42 3.51 -13.23
CA THR A 159 -5.72 4.60 -13.96
C THR A 159 -5.70 5.92 -13.21
N MET A 160 -5.66 5.87 -11.88
CA MET A 160 -5.63 7.04 -11.01
C MET A 160 -4.33 7.84 -11.18
N PRO A 161 -4.31 9.17 -10.88
CA PRO A 161 -3.06 9.95 -10.86
C PRO A 161 -2.03 9.37 -9.89
N ARG A 162 -2.50 8.83 -8.76
CA ARG A 162 -1.69 8.19 -7.72
C ARG A 162 -2.57 7.22 -6.91
N LYS A 163 -1.99 6.55 -5.90
CA LYS A 163 -2.71 5.68 -4.95
C LYS A 163 -3.93 6.39 -4.39
N TYR A 164 -5.08 5.72 -4.39
CA TYR A 164 -6.28 6.14 -3.69
C TYR A 164 -6.49 5.20 -2.49
N LYS A 165 -6.21 5.70 -1.31
CA LYS A 165 -6.24 4.95 -0.05
C LYS A 165 -7.47 5.32 0.76
N VAL A 166 -8.25 4.31 1.17
CA VAL A 166 -9.43 4.46 2.04
C VAL A 166 -9.14 3.87 3.41
N ALA A 167 -9.62 4.51 4.47
CA ALA A 167 -9.63 3.97 5.82
C ALA A 167 -10.96 4.29 6.51
N MET A 168 -11.49 3.32 7.27
CA MET A 168 -12.72 3.46 8.06
C MET A 168 -12.44 3.12 9.52
N ASP A 169 -12.86 4.01 10.41
CA ASP A 169 -12.87 3.78 11.86
C ASP A 169 -14.31 3.75 12.37
N TYR A 170 -14.58 2.92 13.35
CA TYR A 170 -15.93 2.61 13.86
C TYR A 170 -16.51 3.69 14.81
N ASN A 171 -15.71 4.65 15.25
CA ASN A 171 -16.12 5.83 15.99
C ASN A 171 -15.06 6.94 15.83
N VAL A 172 -15.31 8.11 16.46
CA VAL A 172 -14.41 9.28 16.41
C VAL A 172 -13.29 9.17 17.45
N GLU A 173 -13.60 8.62 18.64
CA GLU A 173 -12.71 8.59 19.81
C GLU A 173 -11.52 7.64 19.60
N ASP A 174 -11.76 6.49 18.95
CA ASP A 174 -10.73 5.49 18.67
C ASP A 174 -10.16 5.62 17.24
N ALA A 175 -10.55 6.68 16.53
CA ALA A 175 -10.10 6.91 15.16
C ALA A 175 -8.59 7.14 15.11
N HIS A 176 -7.97 6.59 14.07
CA HIS A 176 -6.53 6.67 13.91
C HIS A 176 -6.11 6.91 12.46
N TYR A 177 -6.36 5.96 11.54
CA TYR A 177 -5.85 6.05 10.17
C TYR A 177 -6.78 6.80 9.22
N SER A 178 -8.04 6.99 9.56
CA SER A 178 -8.97 7.78 8.74
C SER A 178 -8.51 9.22 8.57
N TYR A 179 -7.87 9.81 9.58
CA TYR A 179 -7.34 11.17 9.49
C TYR A 179 -6.21 11.34 8.46
N VAL A 180 -5.48 10.28 8.13
CA VAL A 180 -4.31 10.34 7.23
C VAL A 180 -4.48 9.48 5.97
N ALA A 181 -5.73 9.18 5.61
CA ALA A 181 -6.09 8.52 4.36
C ALA A 181 -6.46 9.52 3.25
N ASP A 182 -6.38 9.10 1.99
CA ASP A 182 -6.90 9.90 0.87
C ASP A 182 -8.43 10.06 0.96
N PHE A 183 -9.12 9.06 1.52
CA PHE A 183 -10.54 9.09 1.89
C PHE A 183 -10.70 8.45 3.26
N GLY A 184 -10.88 9.26 4.27
CA GLY A 184 -11.02 8.87 5.67
C GLY A 184 -12.46 8.99 6.14
N LEU A 185 -12.97 7.94 6.78
CA LEU A 185 -14.35 7.78 7.17
C LEU A 185 -14.44 7.40 8.65
N LEU A 186 -15.13 8.22 9.45
CA LEU A 186 -15.39 7.98 10.86
C LEU A 186 -16.88 7.70 11.03
N ALA A 187 -17.25 6.50 11.48
CA ALA A 187 -18.63 6.15 11.71
C ALA A 187 -19.26 7.02 12.81
N VAL A 188 -20.43 7.57 12.54
CA VAL A 188 -21.20 8.40 13.46
C VAL A 188 -22.70 8.10 13.31
N VAL A 189 -23.47 8.30 14.39
CA VAL A 189 -24.93 8.25 14.38
C VAL A 189 -25.46 9.64 14.74
N LYS A 190 -26.30 10.22 13.89
CA LYS A 190 -26.94 11.53 14.12
C LYS A 190 -28.45 11.38 13.90
N ASP A 191 -29.23 11.74 14.90
CA ASP A 191 -30.69 11.62 14.88
C ASP A 191 -31.20 10.20 14.50
N GLY A 192 -30.52 9.17 15.04
CA GLY A 192 -30.81 7.77 14.78
C GLY A 192 -30.41 7.26 13.39
N LYS A 193 -29.78 8.07 12.57
CA LYS A 193 -29.30 7.71 11.22
C LYS A 193 -27.79 7.45 11.23
N ARG A 194 -27.37 6.38 10.53
CA ARG A 194 -25.98 6.06 10.30
C ARG A 194 -25.38 6.98 9.23
N GLY A 195 -24.14 7.35 9.43
CA GLY A 195 -23.39 8.17 8.50
C GLY A 195 -21.91 8.24 8.88
N PHE A 196 -21.18 9.12 8.22
CA PHE A 196 -19.75 9.26 8.41
C PHE A 196 -19.35 10.73 8.51
N ARG A 197 -18.42 11.06 9.43
CA ARG A 197 -17.56 12.23 9.24
C ARG A 197 -16.53 11.89 8.18
N VAL A 198 -16.26 12.82 7.27
CA VAL A 198 -15.44 12.53 6.09
C VAL A 198 -14.27 13.49 5.99
N PHE A 199 -13.07 12.91 5.90
CA PHE A 199 -11.81 13.60 5.65
C PHE A 199 -11.25 13.17 4.31
N ILE A 200 -10.71 14.12 3.52
CA ILE A 200 -10.11 13.82 2.22
C ILE A 200 -8.66 14.29 2.15
N ALA A 201 -7.87 13.64 1.29
CA ALA A 201 -6.49 14.00 0.94
C ALA A 201 -5.45 13.91 2.08
N GLY A 202 -5.72 13.20 3.18
CA GLY A 202 -4.76 12.93 4.24
C GLY A 202 -3.56 12.08 3.78
N SER A 203 -2.42 12.23 4.43
CA SER A 203 -1.21 11.47 4.09
C SER A 203 -0.12 11.60 5.15
N THR A 204 0.59 10.50 5.42
CA THR A 204 1.80 10.43 6.26
C THR A 204 3.12 10.55 5.47
N ALA A 205 3.09 10.44 4.13
CA ALA A 205 4.25 10.50 3.24
C ALA A 205 4.87 11.92 3.18
N PRO A 206 5.96 12.18 2.42
CA PRO A 206 6.59 13.50 2.37
C PRO A 206 5.60 14.65 2.25
N ASN A 207 5.78 15.72 3.03
CA ASN A 207 4.82 16.77 3.31
C ASN A 207 3.51 16.18 3.89
N PRO A 208 3.57 15.52 5.06
CA PRO A 208 2.42 14.87 5.65
C PRO A 208 1.36 15.89 6.06
N HIS A 209 0.10 15.48 6.01
CA HIS A 209 -1.04 16.33 6.36
C HIS A 209 -2.22 15.48 6.82
N VAL A 210 -2.90 15.92 7.86
CA VAL A 210 -4.21 15.41 8.25
C VAL A 210 -5.21 15.77 7.14
N GLY A 211 -6.14 14.87 6.83
CA GLY A 211 -7.16 15.12 5.80
C GLY A 211 -8.00 16.36 6.10
N TRP A 212 -8.46 17.04 5.06
CA TRP A 212 -9.42 18.14 5.18
C TRP A 212 -10.83 17.60 5.38
N GLU A 213 -11.50 18.03 6.43
CA GLU A 213 -12.89 17.66 6.66
C GLU A 213 -13.80 18.31 5.63
N VAL A 214 -14.66 17.48 4.99
CA VAL A 214 -15.60 17.90 3.94
C VAL A 214 -17.06 17.63 4.31
N PHE A 215 -17.32 16.70 5.22
CA PHE A 215 -18.63 16.44 5.81
C PHE A 215 -18.47 16.15 7.31
N ASP A 216 -19.22 16.88 8.14
CA ASP A 216 -19.43 16.54 9.56
C ASP A 216 -20.38 15.34 9.71
N PHE A 217 -21.29 15.18 8.75
CA PHE A 217 -22.20 14.03 8.61
C PHE A 217 -22.55 13.80 7.14
N LEU A 218 -22.07 12.69 6.59
CA LEU A 218 -22.49 12.16 5.29
C LEU A 218 -23.42 10.97 5.55
N PRO A 219 -24.70 11.02 5.16
CA PRO A 219 -25.59 9.85 5.28
C PRO A 219 -25.00 8.62 4.60
N GLU A 220 -25.17 7.42 5.20
CA GLU A 220 -24.61 6.17 4.64
C GLU A 220 -25.02 5.91 3.18
N ILE A 221 -26.22 6.30 2.77
CA ILE A 221 -26.71 6.15 1.39
C ILE A 221 -25.84 6.91 0.37
N ASP A 222 -25.16 7.97 0.78
CA ASP A 222 -24.32 8.81 -0.08
C ASP A 222 -22.85 8.35 -0.13
N LEU A 223 -22.49 7.28 0.58
CA LEU A 223 -21.08 6.85 0.73
C LEU A 223 -20.40 6.55 -0.62
N LEU A 224 -21.06 5.76 -1.50
CA LEU A 224 -20.49 5.46 -2.81
C LEU A 224 -20.39 6.72 -3.69
N ARG A 225 -21.38 7.60 -3.58
CA ARG A 225 -21.40 8.88 -4.31
C ARG A 225 -20.22 9.76 -3.91
N ALA A 226 -19.95 9.87 -2.60
CA ALA A 226 -18.80 10.61 -2.09
C ALA A 226 -17.47 10.02 -2.52
N ALA A 227 -17.31 8.69 -2.49
CA ALA A 227 -16.12 8.00 -2.95
C ALA A 227 -15.87 8.18 -4.46
N LYS A 228 -16.96 8.12 -5.27
CA LYS A 228 -16.87 8.32 -6.72
C LYS A 228 -16.59 9.78 -7.08
N ALA A 229 -17.21 10.73 -6.40
CA ALA A 229 -16.93 12.16 -6.57
C ALA A 229 -15.45 12.46 -6.29
N LEU A 230 -14.90 11.87 -5.23
CA LEU A 230 -13.47 12.03 -4.89
C LEU A 230 -12.55 11.41 -5.95
N LYS A 231 -12.93 10.26 -6.50
CA LYS A 231 -12.21 9.62 -7.60
C LYS A 231 -12.23 10.51 -8.86
N ASN A 232 -13.39 11.04 -9.23
CA ASN A 232 -13.56 11.95 -10.38
C ASN A 232 -12.73 13.22 -10.19
N TRP A 233 -12.87 13.87 -9.03
CA TRP A 233 -12.10 15.04 -8.66
C TRP A 233 -10.58 14.80 -8.73
N PHE A 234 -10.11 13.66 -8.21
CA PHE A 234 -8.71 13.30 -8.27
C PHE A 234 -8.23 13.01 -9.69
N ASN A 235 -9.03 12.33 -10.52
CA ASN A 235 -8.72 12.08 -11.93
C ASN A 235 -8.61 13.38 -12.72
N LYS A 236 -9.49 14.35 -12.45
CA LYS A 236 -9.62 15.60 -13.19
C LYS A 236 -8.56 16.65 -12.81
N TYR A 237 -8.12 16.68 -11.53
CA TYR A 237 -7.25 17.74 -11.02
C TYR A 237 -5.89 17.22 -10.50
N GLY A 238 -5.70 15.92 -10.41
CA GLY A 238 -4.47 15.30 -9.92
C GLY A 238 -3.31 15.44 -10.92
N ASN A 239 -2.12 15.70 -10.40
CA ASN A 239 -0.93 15.86 -11.24
C ASN A 239 -0.35 14.50 -11.66
N ARG A 240 -0.40 14.18 -12.97
CA ARG A 240 0.19 12.95 -13.54
C ARG A 240 1.61 13.18 -14.09
N ARG A 241 1.97 14.43 -14.42
CA ARG A 241 3.31 14.75 -14.93
C ARG A 241 4.39 14.64 -13.86
N ASN A 242 4.11 15.15 -12.65
CA ASN A 242 5.09 15.17 -11.57
C ASN A 242 4.72 14.15 -10.48
N ARG A 243 5.36 12.97 -10.52
CA ARG A 243 5.13 11.86 -9.56
C ARG A 243 5.34 12.26 -8.09
N HIS A 244 6.17 13.27 -7.82
CA HIS A 244 6.40 13.80 -6.47
C HIS A 244 5.26 14.69 -5.98
N LYS A 245 4.48 15.26 -6.89
CA LYS A 245 3.32 16.11 -6.62
C LYS A 245 1.99 15.46 -7.01
N ALA A 246 1.97 14.14 -7.23
CA ALA A 246 0.81 13.41 -7.73
C ALA A 246 -0.21 13.00 -6.65
N ARG A 247 0.13 13.06 -5.34
CA ARG A 247 -0.81 12.71 -4.27
C ARG A 247 -1.93 13.75 -4.14
N MET A 248 -3.09 13.29 -3.72
CA MET A 248 -4.35 14.07 -3.65
C MET A 248 -4.20 15.41 -2.89
N ARG A 249 -3.44 15.45 -1.78
CA ARG A 249 -3.18 16.69 -1.02
C ARG A 249 -2.54 17.82 -1.82
N TYR A 250 -1.83 17.51 -2.91
CA TYR A 250 -1.23 18.54 -3.75
C TYR A 250 -2.25 19.35 -4.56
N ILE A 251 -3.49 18.86 -4.68
CA ILE A 251 -4.60 19.65 -5.23
C ILE A 251 -4.92 20.79 -4.26
N PHE A 252 -5.00 20.51 -2.96
CA PHE A 252 -5.17 21.55 -1.93
C PHE A 252 -4.01 22.56 -1.91
N TYR A 253 -2.78 22.10 -2.07
CA TYR A 253 -1.62 23.00 -2.13
C TYR A 253 -1.60 23.86 -3.41
N ARG A 254 -2.23 23.39 -4.50
CA ARG A 254 -2.30 24.12 -5.77
C ARG A 254 -3.43 25.16 -5.79
N TYR A 255 -4.61 24.78 -5.31
CA TYR A 255 -5.82 25.62 -5.45
C TYR A 255 -6.23 26.33 -4.14
N GLY A 256 -5.64 25.97 -2.99
CA GLY A 256 -6.09 26.41 -1.68
C GLY A 256 -7.24 25.54 -1.13
N GLU A 257 -7.52 25.70 0.17
CA GLU A 257 -8.50 24.85 0.87
C GLU A 257 -9.92 25.07 0.37
N GLU A 258 -10.35 26.33 0.31
CA GLU A 258 -11.72 26.72 -0.08
C GLU A 258 -12.08 26.21 -1.49
N ASP A 259 -11.22 26.52 -2.46
CA ASP A 259 -11.45 26.15 -3.85
C ASP A 259 -11.39 24.63 -4.05
N ALA A 260 -10.42 23.95 -3.43
CA ALA A 260 -10.28 22.51 -3.54
C ALA A 260 -11.50 21.77 -2.94
N LYS A 261 -12.00 22.21 -1.78
CA LYS A 261 -13.25 21.68 -1.19
C LYS A 261 -14.45 21.95 -2.07
N LYS A 262 -14.58 23.18 -2.59
CA LYS A 262 -15.68 23.55 -3.49
C LYS A 262 -15.68 22.66 -4.74
N MET A 263 -14.52 22.49 -5.39
CA MET A 263 -14.39 21.63 -6.57
C MET A 263 -14.81 20.18 -6.28
N TYR A 264 -14.47 19.62 -5.11
CA TYR A 264 -14.90 18.30 -4.69
C TYR A 264 -16.43 18.24 -4.47
N LEU A 265 -16.97 19.24 -3.78
CA LEU A 265 -18.44 19.32 -3.52
C LEU A 265 -19.24 19.51 -4.81
N ASP A 266 -18.69 20.20 -5.80
CA ASP A 266 -19.33 20.35 -7.12
C ASP A 266 -19.41 18.99 -7.84
N GLU A 267 -18.35 18.17 -7.81
CA GLU A 267 -18.37 16.78 -8.32
C GLU A 267 -19.38 15.91 -7.55
N PHE A 268 -19.44 16.03 -6.22
CA PHE A 268 -20.40 15.29 -5.40
C PHE A 268 -21.85 15.69 -5.74
N ASN A 269 -22.13 16.98 -5.86
CA ASN A 269 -23.46 17.50 -6.18
C ASN A 269 -23.90 17.12 -7.61
N ALA A 270 -22.97 17.04 -8.55
CA ALA A 270 -23.27 16.57 -9.91
C ALA A 270 -23.79 15.12 -9.94
N LEU A 271 -23.34 14.29 -8.98
CA LEU A 271 -23.75 12.89 -8.86
C LEU A 271 -25.02 12.66 -8.02
N LYS A 272 -25.59 13.70 -7.37
CA LYS A 272 -26.73 13.55 -6.43
C LYS A 272 -28.00 12.95 -7.06
N LYS A 273 -28.20 13.12 -8.35
CA LYS A 273 -29.40 12.61 -9.07
C LYS A 273 -29.22 11.18 -9.58
N ASP A 274 -28.04 10.61 -9.47
CA ASP A 274 -27.75 9.25 -9.92
C ASP A 274 -28.10 8.23 -8.82
N GLY A 275 -29.32 7.67 -8.89
CA GLY A 275 -29.79 6.65 -7.95
C GLY A 275 -29.01 5.33 -8.04
N SER A 276 -28.23 5.08 -9.11
CA SER A 276 -27.38 3.89 -9.20
C SER A 276 -26.22 3.93 -8.22
N LEU A 277 -25.92 5.12 -7.66
CA LEU A 277 -24.90 5.37 -6.65
C LEU A 277 -25.42 5.32 -5.22
N ASP A 278 -26.71 5.04 -5.01
CA ASP A 278 -27.25 4.81 -3.67
C ASP A 278 -26.54 3.61 -3.04
N PHE A 279 -26.05 3.81 -1.82
CA PHE A 279 -25.28 2.82 -1.12
C PHE A 279 -26.12 2.11 -0.07
N TYR A 280 -26.07 0.78 -0.10
CA TYR A 280 -26.71 -0.05 0.90
C TYR A 280 -25.67 -1.05 1.40
N ALA A 281 -25.26 -0.90 2.66
CA ALA A 281 -24.40 -1.90 3.27
C ALA A 281 -25.16 -3.23 3.35
N PRO A 282 -24.59 -4.34 2.84
CA PRO A 282 -25.22 -5.64 3.01
C PRO A 282 -25.32 -5.97 4.50
N ALA A 283 -26.37 -6.67 4.88
CA ALA A 283 -26.36 -7.37 6.17
C ALA A 283 -25.13 -8.27 6.18
N SER A 284 -24.35 -8.26 7.26
CA SER A 284 -23.01 -8.86 7.41
C SER A 284 -22.72 -10.00 6.41
N VAL A 285 -21.70 -9.84 5.58
CA VAL A 285 -21.32 -10.81 4.52
C VAL A 285 -20.81 -12.12 5.11
N MET A 286 -20.27 -12.06 6.33
CA MET A 286 -20.02 -13.21 7.16
C MET A 286 -20.89 -13.08 8.41
N ALA A 287 -21.99 -13.85 8.47
CA ALA A 287 -22.66 -14.05 9.75
C ALA A 287 -21.59 -14.51 10.75
N PRO A 288 -21.56 -13.94 11.98
CA PRO A 288 -20.69 -14.45 13.01
C PRO A 288 -20.95 -15.95 13.12
N SER A 289 -20.09 -16.75 12.51
CA SER A 289 -20.18 -18.22 12.59
C SER A 289 -19.29 -18.64 13.74
N HIS A 290 -19.74 -18.36 14.97
CA HIS A 290 -19.13 -18.97 16.13
C HIS A 290 -19.62 -20.40 16.26
N HIS A 291 -18.68 -21.35 16.35
CA HIS A 291 -18.91 -22.65 16.87
C HIS A 291 -17.69 -23.13 17.68
N ASP A 292 -17.96 -23.83 18.74
CA ASP A 292 -16.90 -24.46 19.49
C ASP A 292 -16.31 -25.63 18.67
N PRO A 293 -14.99 -25.79 18.67
CA PRO A 293 -14.35 -26.90 17.98
C PRO A 293 -14.75 -28.26 18.58
N ALA A 294 -14.62 -29.30 17.78
CA ALA A 294 -14.95 -30.66 18.21
C ALA A 294 -14.02 -31.22 19.33
N PHE A 295 -12.85 -30.62 19.53
CA PHE A 295 -11.92 -30.98 20.58
C PHE A 295 -12.22 -30.23 21.89
N ALA A 296 -11.84 -30.84 23.04
CA ALA A 296 -12.08 -30.23 24.34
C ALA A 296 -11.20 -28.99 24.61
N PRO A 297 -11.61 -28.08 25.50
CA PRO A 297 -10.77 -27.06 26.07
C PRO A 297 -9.46 -27.61 26.61
N ALA A 298 -8.34 -26.98 26.28
CA ALA A 298 -7.03 -27.42 26.76
C ALA A 298 -6.74 -26.92 28.18
N LYS A 299 -5.83 -27.60 28.86
CA LYS A 299 -5.25 -27.09 30.11
C LYS A 299 -4.35 -25.87 29.78
N GLU A 300 -4.36 -24.92 30.69
CA GLU A 300 -3.49 -23.76 30.64
C GLU A 300 -2.01 -24.18 30.71
N HIS A 301 -1.21 -23.59 29.81
CA HIS A 301 0.23 -23.72 29.85
C HIS A 301 0.81 -22.59 30.75
N PRO A 302 1.95 -22.78 31.42
CA PRO A 302 2.64 -21.71 32.10
C PRO A 302 2.86 -20.50 31.16
N GLY A 303 2.49 -19.30 31.62
CA GLY A 303 2.51 -18.07 30.81
C GLY A 303 1.14 -17.66 30.22
N PHE A 304 0.16 -18.57 30.19
CA PHE A 304 -1.16 -18.27 29.60
C PHE A 304 -1.83 -17.05 30.22
N GLU A 305 -1.87 -16.95 31.56
CA GLU A 305 -2.51 -15.81 32.24
C GLU A 305 -1.83 -14.47 31.91
N THR A 306 -0.51 -14.47 31.76
CA THR A 306 0.23 -13.25 31.33
C THR A 306 -0.13 -12.87 29.90
N TRP A 307 -0.16 -13.87 28.98
CA TRP A 307 -0.58 -13.65 27.62
C TRP A 307 -2.04 -13.18 27.53
N LYS A 308 -2.96 -13.81 28.24
CA LYS A 308 -4.38 -13.43 28.27
C LYS A 308 -4.55 -11.97 28.68
N ARG A 309 -3.87 -11.54 29.74
CA ARG A 309 -3.90 -10.13 30.21
C ARG A 309 -3.36 -9.16 29.17
N ARG A 310 -2.32 -9.52 28.41
CA ARG A 310 -1.66 -8.64 27.44
C ARG A 310 -2.40 -8.55 26.11
N TYR A 311 -3.01 -9.64 25.66
CA TYR A 311 -3.41 -9.80 24.26
C TYR A 311 -4.86 -10.22 24.04
N ALA A 312 -5.53 -10.81 25.03
CA ALA A 312 -6.90 -11.28 24.89
C ALA A 312 -7.89 -10.29 25.50
N HIS A 313 -8.97 -10.02 24.78
CA HIS A 313 -10.00 -9.05 25.16
C HIS A 313 -11.37 -9.64 24.96
N GLN A 314 -12.32 -9.29 25.84
CA GLN A 314 -13.71 -9.69 25.67
C GLN A 314 -14.41 -8.75 24.67
N ALA A 315 -15.15 -9.32 23.74
CA ALA A 315 -16.01 -8.60 22.81
C ALA A 315 -17.40 -8.34 23.41
N LYS A 316 -18.15 -7.42 22.81
CA LYS A 316 -19.49 -7.00 23.27
C LYS A 316 -20.55 -8.11 23.34
N ASP A 317 -20.36 -9.20 22.57
CA ASP A 317 -21.23 -10.37 22.54
C ASP A 317 -20.83 -11.45 23.56
N GLY A 318 -19.80 -11.19 24.36
CA GLY A 318 -19.27 -12.10 25.38
C GLY A 318 -18.24 -13.09 24.86
N LEU A 319 -18.01 -13.14 23.54
CA LEU A 319 -16.89 -13.90 22.95
C LEU A 319 -15.57 -13.16 23.20
N TRP A 320 -14.49 -13.76 22.79
CA TRP A 320 -13.14 -13.22 22.96
C TRP A 320 -12.44 -13.06 21.63
N TYR A 321 -11.53 -12.08 21.57
CA TYR A 321 -10.55 -11.94 20.53
C TYR A 321 -9.16 -11.76 21.13
N ALA A 322 -8.14 -12.16 20.38
CA ALA A 322 -6.76 -12.06 20.82
C ALA A 322 -5.84 -11.68 19.67
N TYR A 323 -4.75 -10.99 20.01
CA TYR A 323 -3.70 -10.64 19.05
C TYR A 323 -2.54 -11.61 19.14
N ILE A 324 -2.13 -12.13 17.98
CA ILE A 324 -1.01 -13.04 17.81
C ILE A 324 0.09 -12.30 17.07
N ALA A 325 1.19 -12.07 17.75
CA ALA A 325 2.38 -11.49 17.16
C ALA A 325 3.00 -12.44 16.13
N ILE A 326 3.26 -11.91 14.93
CA ILE A 326 4.01 -12.62 13.90
C ILE A 326 5.26 -11.79 13.63
N PRO A 327 6.47 -12.34 13.87
CA PRO A 327 7.71 -11.57 13.69
C PRO A 327 7.79 -10.89 12.33
N HIS A 328 7.82 -9.56 12.32
CA HIS A 328 7.79 -8.74 11.10
C HIS A 328 6.63 -9.02 10.14
N GLY A 329 5.54 -9.63 10.61
CA GLY A 329 4.46 -10.12 9.76
C GLY A 329 4.85 -11.28 8.83
N ASN A 330 6.02 -11.91 9.01
CA ASN A 330 6.55 -12.93 8.12
C ASN A 330 6.33 -14.35 8.65
N GLY A 331 5.97 -15.26 7.76
CA GLY A 331 5.91 -16.69 8.06
C GLY A 331 6.11 -17.52 6.80
N SER A 332 6.51 -18.80 6.95
CA SER A 332 6.59 -19.69 5.79
C SER A 332 5.18 -20.05 5.28
N PRO A 333 5.04 -20.50 4.03
CA PRO A 333 3.77 -21.07 3.56
C PRO A 333 3.22 -22.17 4.47
N GLU A 334 4.08 -23.04 4.98
CA GLU A 334 3.72 -24.14 5.89
C GLU A 334 3.17 -23.61 7.22
N PHE A 335 3.79 -22.55 7.77
CA PHE A 335 3.32 -21.90 8.98
C PHE A 335 1.87 -21.40 8.81
N PHE A 336 1.60 -20.65 7.73
CA PHE A 336 0.25 -20.13 7.47
C PHE A 336 -0.75 -21.23 7.12
N ALA A 337 -0.32 -22.35 6.53
CA ALA A 337 -1.16 -23.52 6.32
C ALA A 337 -1.60 -24.14 7.65
N LEU A 338 -0.67 -24.30 8.61
CA LEU A 338 -0.99 -24.81 9.96
C LEU A 338 -1.95 -23.87 10.71
N VAL A 339 -1.73 -22.54 10.61
CA VAL A 339 -2.63 -21.54 11.22
C VAL A 339 -4.03 -21.63 10.61
N ALA A 340 -4.13 -21.73 9.29
CA ALA A 340 -5.40 -21.83 8.59
C ALA A 340 -6.17 -23.10 8.96
N ASP A 341 -5.51 -24.26 8.95
CA ASP A 341 -6.10 -25.54 9.27
C ASP A 341 -6.61 -25.59 10.72
N TYR A 342 -5.81 -25.06 11.65
CA TYR A 342 -6.19 -25.00 13.06
C TYR A 342 -7.38 -24.07 13.31
N LEU A 343 -7.33 -22.84 12.78
CA LEU A 343 -8.36 -21.83 13.01
C LEU A 343 -9.68 -22.16 12.28
N ALA A 344 -9.68 -23.00 11.24
CA ALA A 344 -10.89 -23.48 10.58
C ALA A 344 -11.84 -24.22 11.55
N ASN A 345 -11.32 -24.76 12.64
CA ASN A 345 -12.15 -25.42 13.67
C ASN A 345 -13.06 -24.45 14.45
N TYR A 346 -12.82 -23.13 14.36
CA TYR A 346 -13.60 -22.11 15.07
C TYR A 346 -14.58 -21.36 14.15
N GLY A 347 -14.58 -21.65 12.85
CA GLY A 347 -15.47 -21.05 11.86
C GLY A 347 -14.74 -20.20 10.82
N ASP A 348 -15.52 -19.52 9.97
CA ASP A 348 -14.98 -18.72 8.86
C ASP A 348 -14.58 -17.31 9.27
N ASP A 349 -15.29 -16.70 10.25
CA ASP A 349 -15.07 -15.33 10.71
C ASP A 349 -14.14 -15.24 11.92
N VAL A 350 -12.95 -15.83 11.81
CA VAL A 350 -12.02 -15.97 12.93
C VAL A 350 -10.67 -15.27 12.73
N ILE A 351 -10.38 -14.75 11.53
CA ILE A 351 -9.08 -14.16 11.22
C ILE A 351 -9.24 -12.73 10.71
N ARG A 352 -8.43 -11.82 11.28
CA ARG A 352 -8.16 -10.49 10.70
C ARG A 352 -6.66 -10.21 10.68
N PHE A 353 -6.15 -9.68 9.59
CA PHE A 353 -4.82 -9.09 9.57
C PHE A 353 -4.90 -7.66 10.12
N THR A 354 -3.98 -7.32 11.03
CA THR A 354 -3.96 -6.02 11.67
C THR A 354 -2.97 -5.05 11.00
N LYS A 355 -3.11 -3.78 11.29
CA LYS A 355 -2.17 -2.72 10.88
C LYS A 355 -0.78 -2.87 11.51
N ARG A 356 -0.66 -3.67 12.57
CA ARG A 356 0.58 -4.01 13.28
C ARG A 356 1.22 -5.30 12.76
N GLU A 357 0.82 -5.77 11.57
CA GLU A 357 1.36 -6.98 10.93
C GLU A 357 1.11 -8.27 11.77
N GLN A 358 0.06 -8.27 12.58
CA GLN A 358 -0.34 -9.37 13.46
C GLN A 358 -1.57 -10.11 12.91
N ILE A 359 -1.85 -11.27 13.44
CA ILE A 359 -3.14 -11.95 13.29
C ILE A 359 -4.00 -11.61 14.51
N GLN A 360 -5.20 -11.06 14.27
CA GLN A 360 -6.27 -11.06 15.28
C GLN A 360 -7.09 -12.33 15.07
N VAL A 361 -7.17 -13.16 16.11
CA VAL A 361 -8.11 -14.29 16.20
C VAL A 361 -9.33 -13.80 16.96
N ARG A 362 -10.54 -14.01 16.41
CA ARG A 362 -11.79 -13.47 16.99
C ARG A 362 -12.90 -14.52 17.05
N ASN A 363 -14.00 -14.19 17.74
CA ASN A 363 -15.16 -15.04 17.92
C ASN A 363 -14.83 -16.35 18.65
N ILE A 364 -13.99 -16.28 19.68
CA ILE A 364 -13.52 -17.43 20.47
C ILE A 364 -14.26 -17.47 21.81
N ASN A 365 -14.79 -18.63 22.17
CA ASN A 365 -15.29 -18.87 23.55
C ASN A 365 -14.08 -18.87 24.52
N GLU A 366 -14.23 -18.18 25.66
CA GLU A 366 -13.16 -18.04 26.66
C GLU A 366 -12.50 -19.39 27.03
N ALA A 367 -13.27 -20.43 27.13
CA ALA A 367 -12.77 -21.78 27.46
C ALA A 367 -11.71 -22.31 26.49
N TYR A 368 -11.67 -21.79 25.26
CA TYR A 368 -10.73 -22.21 24.21
C TYR A 368 -9.53 -21.26 24.03
N LEU A 369 -9.43 -20.19 24.81
CA LEU A 369 -8.24 -19.33 24.78
C LEU A 369 -6.93 -20.08 25.10
N PRO A 370 -6.91 -21.04 26.06
CA PRO A 370 -5.73 -21.88 26.29
C PRO A 370 -5.34 -22.72 25.06
N ASN A 371 -6.32 -23.17 24.26
CA ASN A 371 -6.06 -23.89 23.03
C ASN A 371 -5.33 -23.03 21.99
N ILE A 372 -5.77 -21.78 21.84
CA ILE A 372 -5.14 -20.80 20.94
C ILE A 372 -3.69 -20.53 21.36
N TYR A 373 -3.48 -20.21 22.65
CA TYR A 373 -2.15 -19.96 23.20
C TYR A 373 -1.20 -21.16 23.01
N ASN A 374 -1.64 -22.34 23.40
CA ASN A 374 -0.87 -23.60 23.33
C ASN A 374 -0.52 -23.93 21.86
N PHE A 375 -1.47 -23.72 20.93
CA PHE A 375 -1.25 -23.95 19.50
C PHE A 375 -0.12 -23.08 18.96
N PHE A 376 -0.19 -21.76 19.14
CA PHE A 376 0.81 -20.85 18.60
C PHE A 376 2.20 -21.09 19.21
N ARG A 377 2.28 -21.39 20.51
CA ARG A 377 3.55 -21.82 21.12
C ARG A 377 4.10 -23.10 20.49
N LYS A 378 3.24 -24.09 20.26
CA LYS A 378 3.63 -25.38 19.66
C LYS A 378 4.20 -25.21 18.25
N ILE A 379 3.70 -24.28 17.46
CA ILE A 379 4.20 -24.01 16.10
C ILE A 379 5.36 -23.00 16.07
N GLY A 380 5.90 -22.62 17.22
CA GLY A 380 7.15 -21.83 17.34
C GLY A 380 6.96 -20.31 17.39
N VAL A 381 5.76 -19.81 17.67
CA VAL A 381 5.53 -18.37 17.88
C VAL A 381 5.86 -18.03 19.33
N PHE A 382 7.13 -17.78 19.61
CA PHE A 382 7.60 -17.47 20.96
C PHE A 382 7.38 -16.01 21.37
N ASP A 383 7.26 -15.09 20.42
CA ASP A 383 6.96 -13.67 20.67
C ASP A 383 5.58 -13.46 21.34
N ILE A 384 4.73 -14.49 21.35
CA ILE A 384 3.44 -14.49 22.05
C ILE A 384 3.59 -14.22 23.56
N ASP A 385 4.76 -14.46 24.14
CA ASP A 385 5.06 -14.22 25.56
C ASP A 385 5.68 -12.83 25.83
N TYR A 386 6.06 -12.07 24.81
CA TYR A 386 6.71 -10.78 24.98
C TYR A 386 5.72 -9.71 25.49
N PRO A 387 6.21 -8.63 26.09
CA PRO A 387 5.38 -7.45 26.40
C PRO A 387 4.72 -6.87 25.16
N ALA A 388 3.50 -6.32 25.30
CA ALA A 388 2.72 -5.81 24.17
C ALA A 388 3.44 -4.72 23.36
N VAL A 389 4.21 -3.86 24.02
CA VAL A 389 5.02 -2.83 23.35
C VAL A 389 6.04 -3.44 22.38
N ILE A 390 6.63 -4.59 22.71
CA ILE A 390 7.58 -5.29 21.82
C ILE A 390 6.87 -5.82 20.57
N THR A 391 5.73 -6.46 20.74
CA THR A 391 4.98 -7.06 19.63
C THR A 391 4.23 -6.04 18.79
N SER A 392 4.12 -4.79 19.25
CA SER A 392 3.58 -3.67 18.50
C SER A 392 4.63 -2.91 17.68
N LEU A 393 5.93 -3.25 17.83
CA LEU A 393 6.99 -2.67 16.99
C LEU A 393 6.72 -3.02 15.53
N THR A 394 6.50 -1.99 14.70
CA THR A 394 6.04 -2.19 13.32
C THR A 394 7.03 -1.58 12.35
N SER A 395 7.37 -2.28 11.28
CA SER A 395 8.25 -1.75 10.23
C SER A 395 7.73 -2.03 8.82
N CYS A 396 8.15 -1.24 7.85
CA CYS A 396 8.00 -1.65 6.45
C CYS A 396 9.12 -2.62 6.05
N THR A 397 8.98 -3.30 4.90
CA THR A 397 10.02 -4.21 4.39
C THR A 397 11.38 -3.55 4.15
N GLY A 398 11.42 -2.22 3.99
CA GLY A 398 12.66 -1.48 3.79
C GLY A 398 13.50 -1.96 2.60
N ALA A 399 14.81 -1.73 2.67
CA ALA A 399 15.77 -2.11 1.63
C ALA A 399 15.97 -3.64 1.52
N ASP A 400 15.39 -4.43 2.38
CA ASP A 400 15.42 -5.89 2.29
C ASP A 400 14.82 -6.40 0.97
N THR A 401 13.61 -5.96 0.62
CA THR A 401 12.93 -6.37 -0.62
C THR A 401 12.45 -5.19 -1.47
N CYS A 402 12.30 -3.99 -0.90
CA CYS A 402 11.77 -2.84 -1.60
C CYS A 402 12.85 -2.09 -2.38
N ARG A 403 12.65 -1.88 -3.69
CA ARG A 403 13.57 -1.11 -4.56
C ARG A 403 13.74 0.36 -4.16
N LEU A 404 12.79 0.92 -3.41
CA LEU A 404 12.86 2.30 -2.90
C LEU A 404 13.43 2.40 -1.49
N GLY A 405 13.66 1.28 -0.82
CA GLY A 405 14.22 1.26 0.53
C GLY A 405 15.60 1.91 0.56
N ILE A 406 15.84 2.74 1.58
CA ILE A 406 17.15 3.30 1.89
C ILE A 406 17.80 2.45 2.98
N CYS A 407 17.07 2.20 4.07
CA CYS A 407 17.54 1.46 5.25
C CYS A 407 16.74 0.16 5.44
N MET A 408 17.26 -0.73 6.30
CA MET A 408 16.68 -2.03 6.67
C MET A 408 16.02 -1.99 8.07
N PRO A 409 14.78 -1.53 8.19
CA PRO A 409 14.17 -1.28 9.49
C PRO A 409 13.86 -2.55 10.28
N LYS A 410 13.66 -3.71 9.63
CA LYS A 410 13.40 -4.99 10.31
C LYS A 410 14.55 -5.38 11.23
N GLY A 411 15.78 -5.36 10.74
CA GLY A 411 16.96 -5.66 11.56
C GLY A 411 17.17 -4.66 12.70
N ALA A 412 16.80 -3.38 12.49
CA ALA A 412 16.80 -2.39 13.57
C ALA A 412 15.76 -2.72 14.66
N ILE A 413 14.54 -3.15 14.27
CA ILE A 413 13.50 -3.64 15.20
C ILE A 413 14.02 -4.82 16.01
N ASP A 414 14.70 -5.79 15.38
CA ASP A 414 15.30 -6.93 16.10
C ASP A 414 16.34 -6.49 17.14
N ALA A 415 17.14 -5.48 16.79
CA ALA A 415 18.13 -4.93 17.72
C ALA A 415 17.48 -4.17 18.89
N ILE A 416 16.40 -3.42 18.63
CA ILE A 416 15.59 -2.77 19.68
C ILE A 416 14.96 -3.85 20.57
N THR A 417 14.33 -4.85 20.00
CA THR A 417 13.69 -5.97 20.74
C THR A 417 14.67 -6.65 21.67
N ARG A 418 15.84 -7.08 21.16
CA ARG A 418 16.87 -7.71 22.01
C ARG A 418 17.29 -6.82 23.16
N ARG A 419 17.50 -5.53 22.90
CA ARG A 419 17.92 -4.58 23.94
C ARG A 419 16.86 -4.37 25.00
N LEU A 420 15.62 -4.16 24.61
CA LEU A 420 14.52 -3.93 25.54
C LEU A 420 14.19 -5.17 26.40
N LEU A 421 14.24 -6.37 25.81
CA LEU A 421 14.07 -7.63 26.56
C LEU A 421 15.19 -7.93 27.57
N GLN A 422 16.37 -7.33 27.37
CA GLN A 422 17.51 -7.43 28.31
C GLN A 422 17.55 -6.28 29.31
N SER A 423 16.72 -5.25 29.16
CA SER A 423 16.67 -4.11 30.06
C SER A 423 15.88 -4.44 31.32
N ASP A 424 16.00 -3.55 32.33
CA ASP A 424 15.23 -3.57 33.60
C ASP A 424 13.91 -2.79 33.52
N LEU A 425 13.48 -2.39 32.31
CA LEU A 425 12.29 -1.58 32.12
C LEU A 425 11.00 -2.39 32.34
N ASP A 426 10.06 -1.82 33.08
CA ASP A 426 8.70 -2.33 33.17
C ASP A 426 7.91 -2.00 31.88
N LEU A 427 8.09 -2.84 30.87
CA LEU A 427 7.46 -2.63 29.55
C LEU A 427 5.94 -2.85 29.58
N ASP A 428 5.40 -3.53 30.60
CA ASP A 428 3.94 -3.67 30.81
C ASP A 428 3.31 -2.35 31.32
N ALA A 429 4.11 -1.37 31.74
CA ALA A 429 3.63 -0.05 32.12
C ALA A 429 3.17 0.82 30.94
N ILE A 430 3.54 0.46 29.70
CA ILE A 430 3.23 1.19 28.45
C ILE A 430 2.71 0.27 27.35
N PRO A 431 1.66 -0.54 27.59
CA PRO A 431 1.24 -1.62 26.68
C PRO A 431 0.77 -1.13 25.32
N ASP A 432 0.24 0.08 25.23
CA ASP A 432 -0.31 0.67 24.00
C ASP A 432 0.70 1.52 23.22
N PHE A 433 1.95 1.61 23.70
CA PHE A 433 2.97 2.45 23.05
C PHE A 433 3.34 1.91 21.66
N GLU A 434 3.17 2.74 20.63
CA GLU A 434 3.42 2.39 19.23
C GLU A 434 4.76 2.94 18.73
N LEU A 435 5.74 2.06 18.46
CA LEU A 435 6.96 2.43 17.73
C LEU A 435 6.89 1.94 16.28
N LYS A 436 7.13 2.85 15.34
CA LYS A 436 7.06 2.55 13.91
C LYS A 436 8.32 2.96 13.16
N MET A 437 8.84 2.06 12.33
CA MET A 437 10.05 2.29 11.54
C MET A 437 9.80 2.16 10.03
N ASN A 438 10.35 3.10 9.26
CA ASN A 438 10.28 3.08 7.81
C ASN A 438 11.67 3.13 7.19
N GLY A 439 11.93 2.30 6.19
CA GLY A 439 13.22 2.27 5.48
C GLY A 439 13.47 3.48 4.57
N CYS A 440 12.51 4.38 4.37
CA CYS A 440 12.65 5.60 3.56
C CYS A 440 11.53 6.61 3.82
N THR A 441 11.59 7.76 3.19
CA THR A 441 10.61 8.87 3.31
C THR A 441 9.22 8.58 2.72
N ASN A 442 8.96 7.40 2.13
CA ASN A 442 7.60 7.01 1.71
C ASN A 442 6.67 6.64 2.87
N ILE A 443 7.21 6.42 4.07
CA ILE A 443 6.48 6.25 5.34
C ILE A 443 5.33 5.23 5.23
N CYS A 444 5.66 4.03 4.73
CA CYS A 444 4.66 2.97 4.50
C CYS A 444 4.06 2.42 5.80
N ALA A 445 4.84 2.35 6.88
CA ALA A 445 4.39 1.95 8.22
C ALA A 445 3.92 3.14 9.09
N ASN A 446 3.75 4.34 8.49
CA ASN A 446 3.20 5.54 9.14
C ASN A 446 4.02 6.03 10.36
N ALA A 447 5.35 6.12 10.24
CA ALA A 447 6.23 6.60 11.30
C ALA A 447 6.00 8.09 11.69
N THR A 448 5.28 8.88 10.88
CA THR A 448 4.85 10.25 11.23
C THR A 448 3.46 10.28 11.89
N TRP A 449 3.04 9.12 12.39
CA TRP A 449 1.75 8.89 13.04
C TRP A 449 1.91 7.74 14.04
N ALA A 450 2.78 7.95 15.04
CA ALA A 450 3.18 6.96 16.04
C ALA A 450 3.57 7.64 17.35
N ASP A 451 3.67 6.90 18.44
CA ASP A 451 4.19 7.48 19.69
C ASP A 451 5.71 7.77 19.58
N LEU A 452 6.43 6.92 18.85
CA LEU A 452 7.82 7.15 18.45
C LEU A 452 8.04 6.62 17.02
N GLY A 453 8.40 7.51 16.11
CA GLY A 453 8.57 7.17 14.70
C GLY A 453 9.99 7.33 14.20
N PHE A 454 10.40 6.45 13.24
CA PHE A 454 11.68 6.51 12.56
C PHE A 454 11.49 6.41 11.04
N SER A 455 12.13 7.30 10.28
CA SER A 455 12.14 7.21 8.82
C SER A 455 13.54 7.26 8.25
N GLY A 456 13.90 6.24 7.44
CA GLY A 456 15.22 6.03 6.87
C GLY A 456 15.70 7.19 6.00
N ARG A 457 16.94 7.54 6.19
CA ARG A 457 17.71 8.54 5.44
C ARG A 457 19.18 8.15 5.33
N VAL A 458 19.93 8.92 4.59
CA VAL A 458 21.38 8.77 4.51
C VAL A 458 22.06 9.77 5.44
N GLY A 459 22.94 9.28 6.32
CA GLY A 459 23.95 10.08 7.00
C GLY A 459 25.29 10.05 6.26
N ARG A 460 26.23 10.94 6.59
CA ARG A 460 27.59 10.97 6.03
C ARG A 460 28.61 11.37 7.08
N VAL A 461 29.77 10.71 7.02
CA VAL A 461 31.00 11.15 7.68
C VAL A 461 32.05 11.28 6.57
N GLY A 462 32.44 12.52 6.25
CA GLY A 462 33.19 12.78 5.02
C GLY A 462 32.43 12.30 3.79
N ASP A 463 33.05 11.47 2.96
CA ASP A 463 32.44 10.88 1.77
C ASP A 463 31.72 9.56 2.04
N ASP A 464 31.91 8.96 3.21
CA ASP A 464 31.34 7.67 3.56
C ASP A 464 29.86 7.80 3.98
N PRO A 465 28.90 7.20 3.24
CA PRO A 465 27.50 7.16 3.63
C PRO A 465 27.27 6.08 4.70
N PHE A 466 26.33 6.35 5.61
CA PHE A 466 25.87 5.38 6.60
C PHE A 466 24.35 5.41 6.76
N PRO A 467 23.71 4.30 7.23
CA PRO A 467 22.27 4.26 7.48
C PRO A 467 21.91 5.13 8.69
N ALA A 468 20.93 6.02 8.50
CA ALA A 468 20.42 6.92 9.52
C ALA A 468 18.89 7.03 9.45
N TYR A 469 18.29 7.59 10.49
CA TYR A 469 16.85 7.78 10.57
C TYR A 469 16.49 9.16 11.13
N THR A 470 15.44 9.77 10.60
CA THR A 470 14.78 10.92 11.23
C THR A 470 13.88 10.40 12.33
N VAL A 471 13.91 11.05 13.49
CA VAL A 471 13.08 10.73 14.67
C VAL A 471 11.85 11.62 14.68
N TRP A 472 10.67 11.04 14.91
CA TRP A 472 9.38 11.72 14.91
C TRP A 472 8.66 11.53 16.23
N LEU A 473 8.03 12.59 16.76
CA LEU A 473 7.23 12.56 17.99
C LEU A 473 5.92 13.34 17.83
N PRO A 474 4.81 12.92 18.50
CA PRO A 474 3.49 13.53 18.41
C PRO A 474 3.38 14.81 19.29
N VAL A 475 4.20 15.80 19.01
CA VAL A 475 4.28 17.07 19.79
C VAL A 475 2.96 17.83 19.77
N ASN A 476 2.22 17.80 18.65
CA ASN A 476 0.97 18.52 18.47
C ASN A 476 -0.25 17.73 19.00
N GLY A 477 -0.06 16.50 19.47
CA GLY A 477 -1.12 15.64 19.98
C GLY A 477 -1.47 14.46 19.09
N ARG A 478 -2.47 13.67 19.50
CA ARG A 478 -2.80 12.36 18.91
C ARG A 478 -3.28 12.43 17.45
N ASN A 479 -4.02 13.47 17.08
CA ASN A 479 -4.68 13.55 15.77
C ASN A 479 -4.01 14.61 14.87
N GLU A 480 -2.74 14.84 15.09
CA GLU A 480 -1.90 15.74 14.30
C GLU A 480 -0.67 15.00 13.79
N ILE A 481 -0.06 15.55 12.76
CA ILE A 481 1.18 14.96 12.20
C ILE A 481 2.34 15.16 13.20
N ASP A 482 3.09 14.07 13.41
CA ASP A 482 4.28 14.08 14.24
C ASP A 482 5.35 15.05 13.72
N LEU A 483 6.10 15.64 14.63
CA LEU A 483 7.18 16.56 14.30
C LEU A 483 8.55 15.88 14.37
N ALA A 484 9.42 16.19 13.40
CA ALA A 484 10.80 15.73 13.39
C ALA A 484 11.57 16.36 14.55
N GLN A 485 12.27 15.52 15.35
CA GLN A 485 13.08 15.95 16.48
C GLN A 485 14.57 16.05 16.14
N GLY A 486 15.01 15.43 15.06
CA GLY A 486 16.39 15.34 14.63
C GLY A 486 16.62 14.05 13.84
N TRP A 487 17.87 13.63 13.79
CA TRP A 487 18.26 12.37 13.14
C TRP A 487 19.23 11.58 14.01
N ILE A 488 19.33 10.28 13.75
CA ILE A 488 20.18 9.35 14.51
C ILE A 488 20.78 8.29 13.57
N ALA A 489 22.02 7.89 13.81
CA ALA A 489 22.61 6.74 13.11
C ALA A 489 21.89 5.44 13.51
N ALA A 490 21.69 4.52 12.56
CA ALA A 490 20.97 3.27 12.80
C ALA A 490 21.47 2.50 14.02
N LYS A 491 22.80 2.42 14.21
CA LYS A 491 23.43 1.68 15.34
C LYS A 491 23.17 2.30 16.70
N HIS A 492 22.82 3.56 16.79
CA HIS A 492 22.46 4.22 18.04
C HIS A 492 21.00 4.00 18.46
N ILE A 493 20.11 3.62 17.53
CA ILE A 493 18.67 3.56 17.77
C ILE A 493 18.29 2.69 18.97
N PRO A 494 18.81 1.45 19.13
CA PRO A 494 18.39 0.60 20.25
C PRO A 494 18.65 1.24 21.62
N ALA A 495 19.81 1.90 21.77
CA ALA A 495 20.17 2.60 23.02
C ALA A 495 19.33 3.87 23.24
N PHE A 496 19.07 4.63 22.18
CA PHE A 496 18.19 5.79 22.23
C PHE A 496 16.76 5.41 22.65
N VAL A 497 16.22 4.33 22.07
CA VAL A 497 14.87 3.84 22.41
C VAL A 497 14.78 3.44 23.88
N GLU A 498 15.78 2.73 24.40
CA GLU A 498 15.81 2.35 25.83
C GLU A 498 15.86 3.59 26.72
N ASP A 499 16.76 4.54 26.46
CA ASP A 499 16.86 5.77 27.25
C ASP A 499 15.56 6.60 27.21
N TYR A 500 14.95 6.70 26.02
CA TYR A 500 13.71 7.45 25.86
C TYR A 500 12.54 6.78 26.59
N LEU A 501 12.37 5.46 26.45
CA LEU A 501 11.31 4.70 27.14
C LEU A 501 11.53 4.69 28.65
N ARG A 502 12.76 4.69 29.13
CA ARG A 502 13.08 4.82 30.55
C ARG A 502 12.53 6.11 31.15
N ASP A 503 12.69 7.24 30.45
CA ASP A 503 12.11 8.51 30.90
C ASP A 503 10.56 8.50 30.78
N VAL A 504 10.01 7.97 29.67
CA VAL A 504 8.55 7.83 29.50
C VAL A 504 7.93 7.05 30.65
N ILE A 505 8.48 5.88 31.00
CA ILE A 505 7.97 5.04 32.08
C ILE A 505 8.11 5.73 33.44
N ALA A 506 9.26 6.38 33.70
CA ALA A 506 9.51 7.09 34.96
C ALA A 506 8.60 8.30 35.13
N GLN A 507 8.12 8.92 34.05
CA GLN A 507 7.33 10.14 34.07
C GLN A 507 5.83 9.93 33.84
N LYS A 508 5.38 8.71 33.48
CA LYS A 508 4.00 8.44 33.01
C LYS A 508 2.91 8.97 33.97
N ASP A 509 3.13 8.88 35.26
CA ASP A 509 2.15 9.29 36.29
C ASP A 509 2.21 10.80 36.62
N ASN A 510 3.20 11.51 36.05
CA ASN A 510 3.36 12.96 36.24
C ASN A 510 2.61 13.80 35.21
N TYR A 511 2.05 13.17 34.16
CA TYR A 511 1.35 13.82 33.06
C TYR A 511 0.01 13.16 32.82
N GLU A 512 -0.99 13.94 32.40
CA GLU A 512 -2.34 13.46 32.08
C GLU A 512 -2.35 12.41 30.96
N SER A 513 -1.43 12.54 30.01
CA SER A 513 -1.27 11.60 28.90
C SER A 513 0.14 11.63 28.33
N TYR A 514 0.50 10.63 27.55
CA TYR A 514 1.75 10.61 26.79
C TYR A 514 1.92 11.84 25.89
N TYR A 515 0.85 12.34 25.28
CA TYR A 515 0.90 13.51 24.39
C TYR A 515 1.21 14.80 25.15
N VAL A 516 0.71 14.93 26.39
CA VAL A 516 1.07 16.05 27.30
C VAL A 516 2.55 15.94 27.69
N TYR A 517 3.00 14.73 28.07
CA TYR A 517 4.42 14.49 28.37
C TYR A 517 5.33 14.87 27.18
N VAL A 518 4.99 14.45 25.96
CA VAL A 518 5.81 14.77 24.77
C VAL A 518 5.90 16.27 24.55
N ARG A 519 4.78 16.98 24.66
CA ARG A 519 4.73 18.43 24.44
C ARG A 519 5.54 19.20 25.49
N GLU A 520 5.45 18.82 26.76
CA GLU A 520 6.01 19.58 27.88
C GLU A 520 7.45 19.15 28.23
N ARG A 521 7.85 17.93 27.96
CA ARG A 521 9.15 17.36 28.33
C ARG A 521 9.76 16.45 27.26
N GLY A 522 9.04 15.44 26.79
CA GLY A 522 9.59 14.32 26.02
C GLY A 522 10.25 14.74 24.71
N SER A 523 9.73 15.77 24.05
CA SER A 523 10.31 16.34 22.83
C SER A 523 11.67 17.00 23.09
N GLU A 524 11.81 17.78 24.16
CA GLU A 524 13.09 18.40 24.56
C GLU A 524 14.09 17.34 25.00
N PHE A 525 13.65 16.37 25.80
CA PHE A 525 14.48 15.25 26.26
C PHE A 525 15.03 14.45 25.07
N ALA A 526 14.19 14.10 24.09
CA ALA A 526 14.62 13.39 22.87
C ALA A 526 15.65 14.21 22.08
N ARG A 527 15.41 15.51 21.84
CA ARG A 527 16.38 16.39 21.17
C ARG A 527 17.70 16.47 21.91
N ASN A 528 17.67 16.59 23.23
CA ASN A 528 18.90 16.60 24.04
C ASN A 528 19.71 15.30 23.85
N LEU A 529 19.06 14.14 23.93
CA LEU A 529 19.72 12.84 23.65
C LEU A 529 20.38 12.80 22.26
N LEU A 530 19.63 13.26 21.23
CA LEU A 530 20.11 13.28 19.85
C LEU A 530 21.30 14.23 19.64
N GLU A 531 21.33 15.36 20.32
CA GLU A 531 22.38 16.38 20.16
C GLU A 531 23.61 16.16 21.05
N THR A 532 23.48 15.40 22.13
CA THR A 532 24.57 15.14 23.06
C THR A 532 25.07 13.71 22.99
N LYS A 533 24.27 12.73 23.42
CA LYS A 533 24.67 11.34 23.59
C LYS A 533 24.80 10.58 22.26
N TYR A 534 23.92 10.87 21.29
CA TYR A 534 23.79 10.10 20.03
C TYR A 534 24.18 10.88 18.77
N LYS A 535 24.79 12.05 18.92
CA LYS A 535 25.19 12.89 17.78
C LYS A 535 26.42 12.35 17.05
N ALA A 536 27.40 11.87 17.78
CA ALA A 536 28.71 11.50 17.23
C ALA A 536 28.62 10.17 16.49
N VAL A 537 29.11 10.15 15.24
CA VAL A 537 29.32 8.94 14.46
C VAL A 537 30.82 8.86 14.16
N PRO A 538 31.51 7.77 14.55
CA PRO A 538 32.93 7.61 14.32
C PRO A 538 33.24 7.51 12.83
N ALA A 539 34.47 7.80 12.43
CA ALA A 539 34.96 7.57 11.07
C ALA A 539 34.94 6.07 10.74
N PHE A 540 34.88 5.71 9.45
CA PHE A 540 34.90 4.31 9.02
C PHE A 540 36.13 3.56 9.54
N SER A 541 37.27 4.22 9.57
CA SER A 541 38.54 3.65 10.10
C SER A 541 38.53 3.39 11.61
N GLU A 542 37.66 4.11 12.36
CA GLU A 542 37.58 3.98 13.82
C GLU A 542 36.56 2.91 14.22
N ASN A 543 35.39 2.89 13.56
CA ASN A 543 34.34 1.89 13.78
C ASN A 543 33.56 1.62 12.49
N PRO A 544 33.95 0.61 11.70
CA PRO A 544 33.28 0.26 10.46
C PRO A 544 31.82 -0.13 10.62
N ASP A 545 31.40 -0.67 11.78
CA ASP A 545 30.04 -1.19 12.01
C ASP A 545 28.94 -0.14 11.74
N PHE A 546 29.20 1.15 11.98
CA PHE A 546 28.27 2.22 11.68
C PHE A 546 27.92 2.38 10.20
N PHE A 547 28.74 1.83 9.31
CA PHE A 547 28.60 1.93 7.86
C PHE A 547 27.97 0.68 7.22
N PHE A 548 27.48 -0.24 8.06
CA PHE A 548 26.67 -1.40 7.65
C PHE A 548 25.27 -1.28 8.25
N ASP A 549 24.25 -1.54 7.45
CA ASP A 549 22.89 -1.58 7.99
C ASP A 549 22.68 -2.86 8.80
N TYR A 550 21.61 -2.91 9.57
CA TYR A 550 21.21 -4.12 10.26
C TYR A 550 20.85 -5.22 9.26
N SER A 551 21.32 -6.44 9.50
CA SER A 551 21.08 -7.60 8.63
C SER A 551 21.61 -7.47 7.19
N ASP A 552 22.62 -6.61 6.97
CA ASP A 552 23.35 -6.48 5.71
C ASP A 552 24.83 -6.69 5.93
N ASP A 553 25.45 -7.55 5.10
CA ASP A 553 26.89 -7.82 5.12
C ASP A 553 27.67 -6.89 4.17
N GLU A 554 26.95 -6.07 3.37
CA GLU A 554 27.55 -5.11 2.45
C GLU A 554 27.65 -3.72 3.10
N LYS A 555 28.75 -3.00 2.80
CA LYS A 555 28.87 -1.59 3.19
C LYS A 555 27.71 -0.79 2.62
N PHE A 556 27.08 0.03 3.45
CA PHE A 556 25.94 0.85 3.07
C PHE A 556 26.23 1.71 1.83
N SER A 557 25.36 1.64 0.84
CA SER A 557 25.53 2.29 -0.46
C SER A 557 24.22 2.94 -0.91
N LEU A 558 24.34 4.03 -1.69
CA LEU A 558 23.23 4.72 -2.31
C LEU A 558 22.79 4.12 -3.65
N ILE A 559 23.42 3.05 -4.09
CA ILE A 559 23.07 2.38 -5.34
C ILE A 559 21.65 1.84 -5.22
N LYS A 560 20.73 2.44 -5.98
CA LYS A 560 19.33 1.99 -6.04
C LYS A 560 19.19 0.90 -7.09
N TYR A 561 18.58 -0.21 -6.70
CA TYR A 561 18.29 -1.30 -7.60
C TYR A 561 16.99 -1.00 -8.38
N GLY A 562 17.14 -0.51 -9.62
CA GLY A 562 16.05 -0.34 -10.57
C GLY A 562 15.13 0.86 -10.30
N GLN A 563 14.10 0.99 -11.15
CA GLN A 563 13.11 2.06 -11.06
C GLN A 563 12.04 1.75 -10.00
N ALA A 564 11.43 2.83 -9.46
CA ALA A 564 10.34 2.75 -8.49
C ALA A 564 9.12 1.98 -9.03
N GLU A 565 8.70 0.92 -8.33
CA GLU A 565 7.49 0.16 -8.66
C GLU A 565 6.20 0.84 -8.16
N CYS A 566 6.27 1.52 -7.03
CA CYS A 566 5.10 2.07 -6.32
C CYS A 566 4.33 3.17 -7.05
N SER A 567 4.84 3.71 -8.14
CA SER A 567 4.23 4.77 -8.94
C SER A 567 3.95 4.35 -10.38
N ALA A 568 4.14 3.10 -10.71
CA ALA A 568 3.86 2.58 -12.03
C ALA A 568 2.35 2.58 -12.33
N GLY A 569 1.99 2.75 -13.58
CA GLY A 569 0.63 2.73 -14.07
C GLY A 569 0.56 2.95 -15.57
N LEU A 570 -0.63 2.81 -16.17
CA LEU A 570 -0.81 2.87 -17.63
C LEU A 570 -0.32 4.17 -18.27
N PHE A 571 -0.33 5.30 -17.54
CA PHE A 571 0.21 6.56 -18.06
C PHE A 571 1.73 6.53 -18.30
N ASP A 572 2.45 5.53 -17.78
CA ASP A 572 3.87 5.35 -18.09
C ASP A 572 4.10 4.97 -19.56
N ILE A 573 3.07 4.48 -20.27
CA ILE A 573 3.13 4.18 -21.70
C ILE A 573 3.49 5.42 -22.53
N ILE A 574 3.07 6.62 -22.11
CA ILE A 574 3.43 7.87 -22.82
C ILE A 574 4.94 8.04 -22.86
N ASP A 575 5.61 7.95 -21.72
CA ASP A 575 7.06 8.09 -21.64
C ASP A 575 7.78 6.96 -22.42
N ILE A 576 7.25 5.73 -22.33
CA ILE A 576 7.80 4.54 -23.03
C ILE A 576 7.72 4.72 -24.54
N ASP A 577 6.57 5.14 -25.07
CA ASP A 577 6.38 5.36 -26.51
C ASP A 577 7.23 6.52 -27.02
N GLN A 578 7.36 7.63 -26.26
CA GLN A 578 8.28 8.72 -26.59
C GLN A 578 9.73 8.25 -26.67
N ASP A 579 10.17 7.44 -25.69
CA ASP A 579 11.52 6.87 -25.71
C ASP A 579 11.72 5.93 -26.89
N THR A 580 10.73 5.07 -27.17
CA THR A 580 10.75 4.14 -28.32
C THR A 580 10.86 4.92 -29.64
N ILE A 581 10.01 5.93 -29.86
CA ILE A 581 10.06 6.77 -31.06
C ILE A 581 11.44 7.41 -31.20
N ARG A 582 11.99 7.98 -30.12
CA ARG A 582 13.30 8.63 -30.12
C ARG A 582 14.44 7.66 -30.48
N GLU A 583 14.44 6.46 -29.92
CA GLU A 583 15.45 5.44 -30.20
C GLU A 583 15.33 4.89 -31.61
N LYS A 584 14.11 4.58 -32.04
CA LYS A 584 13.83 4.07 -33.39
C LYS A 584 14.17 5.09 -34.49
N ARG A 585 14.01 6.37 -34.26
CA ARG A 585 14.50 7.42 -35.16
C ARG A 585 16.03 7.38 -35.32
N LYS A 586 16.79 7.09 -34.25
CA LYS A 586 18.25 6.93 -34.32
C LYS A 586 18.62 5.66 -35.10
N GLU A 587 17.93 4.55 -34.84
CA GLU A 587 18.12 3.31 -35.57
C GLU A 587 17.83 3.49 -37.08
N LEU A 588 16.75 4.20 -37.43
CA LEU A 588 16.35 4.49 -38.79
C LEU A 588 17.42 5.28 -39.58
N ALA A 589 18.11 6.20 -38.88
CA ALA A 589 19.17 6.98 -39.50
C ALA A 589 20.39 6.16 -39.93
N SER A 590 20.62 5.00 -39.28
CA SER A 590 21.72 4.07 -39.58
C SER A 590 21.31 2.84 -40.34
N ALA A 591 20.01 2.59 -40.58
CA ALA A 591 19.50 1.41 -41.26
C ALA A 591 19.71 1.49 -42.77
N ALA A 592 20.54 0.59 -43.31
CA ALA A 592 20.85 0.55 -44.74
C ALA A 592 19.88 -0.36 -45.56
N ASP A 593 19.24 -1.32 -44.87
CA ASP A 593 18.35 -2.29 -45.51
C ASP A 593 16.89 -1.82 -45.49
N SER A 594 16.21 -1.91 -46.62
CA SER A 594 14.82 -1.48 -46.79
C SER A 594 13.85 -2.24 -45.87
N ALA A 595 14.08 -3.56 -45.65
CA ALA A 595 13.23 -4.37 -44.78
C ALA A 595 13.41 -3.96 -43.31
N ALA A 596 14.63 -3.61 -42.88
CA ALA A 596 14.91 -3.10 -41.57
C ALA A 596 14.27 -1.71 -41.37
N GLN A 597 14.36 -0.81 -42.38
CA GLN A 597 13.69 0.48 -42.34
C GLN A 597 12.17 0.35 -42.21
N GLU A 598 11.56 -0.57 -42.98
CA GLU A 598 10.12 -0.81 -42.93
C GLU A 598 9.66 -1.27 -41.53
N LYS A 599 10.41 -2.19 -40.93
CA LYS A 599 10.11 -2.65 -39.56
C LYS A 599 10.22 -1.50 -38.53
N ILE A 600 11.27 -0.67 -38.62
CA ILE A 600 11.49 0.45 -37.72
C ILE A 600 10.36 1.48 -37.88
N LEU A 601 9.95 1.80 -39.12
CA LEU A 601 8.84 2.73 -39.35
C LEU A 601 7.51 2.18 -38.84
N ALA A 602 7.27 0.86 -38.96
CA ALA A 602 6.10 0.22 -38.40
C ALA A 602 6.04 0.32 -36.86
N ASP A 603 7.18 0.14 -36.19
CA ASP A 603 7.30 0.31 -34.73
C ASP A 603 7.02 1.78 -34.30
N ILE A 604 7.53 2.76 -35.06
CA ILE A 604 7.28 4.17 -34.80
C ILE A 604 5.79 4.49 -34.92
N VAL A 605 5.15 4.12 -36.04
CA VAL A 605 3.72 4.38 -36.28
C VAL A 605 2.83 3.74 -35.22
N PHE A 606 3.19 2.54 -34.75
CA PHE A 606 2.48 1.89 -33.65
C PHE A 606 2.58 2.70 -32.35
N SER A 607 3.81 3.10 -31.97
CA SER A 607 4.03 3.90 -30.76
C SER A 607 3.35 5.27 -30.82
N GLU A 608 3.36 5.92 -31.99
CA GLU A 608 2.64 7.17 -32.24
C GLU A 608 1.12 7.01 -32.04
N ALA A 609 0.54 5.94 -32.59
CA ALA A 609 -0.88 5.67 -32.45
C ALA A 609 -1.27 5.33 -31.00
N ARG A 610 -0.39 4.66 -30.23
CA ARG A 610 -0.68 4.25 -28.85
C ARG A 610 -0.45 5.35 -27.81
N MET A 611 0.55 6.18 -27.99
CA MET A 611 1.14 7.05 -26.99
C MET A 611 0.13 7.84 -26.13
N LEU A 612 -0.85 8.48 -26.77
CA LEU A 612 -1.80 9.34 -26.07
C LEU A 612 -3.18 8.72 -25.81
N LEU A 613 -3.42 7.45 -26.18
CA LEU A 613 -4.73 6.81 -25.99
C LEU A 613 -5.17 6.77 -24.52
N VAL A 614 -4.22 6.59 -23.61
CA VAL A 614 -4.48 6.57 -22.16
C VAL A 614 -5.03 7.91 -21.65
N THR A 615 -4.75 9.02 -22.32
CA THR A 615 -5.28 10.35 -21.98
C THR A 615 -6.79 10.47 -22.30
N ARG A 616 -7.29 9.57 -23.16
CA ARG A 616 -8.71 9.42 -23.50
C ARG A 616 -9.42 8.32 -22.69
N GLY A 617 -8.71 7.76 -21.68
CA GLY A 617 -9.22 6.67 -20.86
C GLY A 617 -9.21 5.30 -21.52
N LEU A 618 -8.50 5.16 -22.65
CA LEU A 618 -8.38 3.90 -23.39
C LEU A 618 -7.18 3.08 -22.87
N ASP A 619 -7.41 1.76 -22.78
CA ASP A 619 -6.42 0.73 -22.47
C ASP A 619 -6.48 -0.34 -23.58
N PRO A 620 -5.87 -0.07 -24.77
CA PRO A 620 -5.94 -0.97 -25.91
C PRO A 620 -5.18 -2.26 -25.64
N ARG A 621 -5.74 -3.39 -26.05
CA ARG A 621 -5.18 -4.73 -25.79
C ARG A 621 -4.66 -5.43 -27.04
N THR A 622 -5.09 -4.96 -28.21
CA THR A 622 -4.64 -5.46 -29.52
C THR A 622 -4.13 -4.30 -30.38
N ASP A 623 -3.35 -4.62 -31.42
CA ASP A 623 -2.90 -3.61 -32.38
C ASP A 623 -4.09 -2.91 -33.05
N ASP A 624 -5.15 -3.67 -33.33
CA ASP A 624 -6.39 -3.10 -33.92
C ASP A 624 -7.08 -2.11 -32.96
N ASP A 625 -7.13 -2.41 -31.65
CA ASP A 625 -7.66 -1.47 -30.65
C ASP A 625 -6.85 -0.17 -30.63
N VAL A 626 -5.52 -0.25 -30.77
CA VAL A 626 -4.64 0.93 -30.84
C VAL A 626 -5.01 1.79 -32.05
N TYR A 627 -5.08 1.19 -33.23
CA TYR A 627 -5.35 1.91 -34.47
C TYR A 627 -6.78 2.46 -34.52
N ASP A 628 -7.77 1.70 -34.10
CA ASP A 628 -9.17 2.15 -34.05
C ASP A 628 -9.37 3.27 -33.01
N GLY A 629 -8.73 3.13 -31.85
CA GLY A 629 -8.71 4.16 -30.84
C GLY A 629 -8.10 5.47 -31.34
N PHE A 630 -6.94 5.40 -31.99
CA PHE A 630 -6.29 6.59 -32.55
C PHE A 630 -7.13 7.26 -33.63
N ILE A 631 -7.70 6.49 -34.56
CA ILE A 631 -8.57 7.03 -35.59
C ILE A 631 -9.80 7.69 -34.97
N THR A 632 -10.42 7.08 -33.97
CA THR A 632 -11.69 7.55 -33.39
C THR A 632 -11.46 8.77 -32.50
N GLU A 633 -10.52 8.68 -31.55
CA GLU A 633 -10.36 9.66 -30.47
C GLU A 633 -9.45 10.85 -30.87
N PHE A 634 -8.63 10.70 -31.91
CA PHE A 634 -7.73 11.76 -32.32
C PHE A 634 -8.03 12.28 -33.73
N ILE A 635 -8.18 11.42 -34.72
CA ILE A 635 -8.40 11.86 -36.10
C ILE A 635 -9.84 12.30 -36.32
N LYS A 636 -10.85 11.45 -35.98
CA LYS A 636 -12.28 11.82 -36.15
C LYS A 636 -12.71 12.93 -35.19
N ALA A 637 -12.10 12.99 -34.01
CA ALA A 637 -12.32 14.08 -33.06
C ALA A 637 -11.68 15.42 -33.50
N GLY A 638 -10.90 15.42 -34.59
CA GLY A 638 -10.27 16.65 -35.13
C GLY A 638 -9.05 17.15 -34.35
N ILE A 639 -8.53 16.36 -33.41
CA ILE A 639 -7.33 16.70 -32.63
C ILE A 639 -6.08 16.53 -33.49
N VAL A 640 -6.03 15.46 -34.28
CA VAL A 640 -4.97 15.15 -35.23
C VAL A 640 -5.53 15.28 -36.65
N PRO A 641 -4.85 16.01 -37.57
CA PRO A 641 -5.32 16.18 -38.94
C PRO A 641 -5.54 14.87 -39.69
N ALA A 642 -6.59 14.82 -40.51
CA ALA A 642 -7.00 13.63 -41.26
C ALA A 642 -5.93 13.07 -42.22
N LYS A 643 -4.95 13.88 -42.64
CA LYS A 643 -3.85 13.45 -43.51
C LYS A 643 -3.03 12.27 -42.93
N TYR A 644 -2.96 12.15 -41.60
CA TYR A 644 -2.20 11.08 -40.94
C TYR A 644 -2.91 9.72 -40.91
N LYS A 645 -4.20 9.67 -41.29
CA LYS A 645 -4.95 8.42 -41.36
C LYS A 645 -4.32 7.42 -42.31
N VAL A 646 -3.69 7.90 -43.39
CA VAL A 646 -3.02 7.05 -44.36
C VAL A 646 -1.91 6.18 -43.78
N LEU A 647 -1.22 6.65 -42.74
CA LEU A 647 -0.17 5.90 -42.04
C LEU A 647 -0.74 4.61 -41.43
N ILE A 648 -1.86 4.78 -40.70
CA ILE A 648 -2.56 3.65 -40.07
C ILE A 648 -3.14 2.68 -41.11
N GLU A 649 -3.78 3.20 -42.16
CA GLU A 649 -4.37 2.36 -43.24
C GLU A 649 -3.29 1.61 -43.97
N THR A 650 -2.13 2.24 -44.30
CA THR A 650 -0.98 1.59 -44.93
C THR A 650 -0.41 0.50 -44.05
N ARG A 651 -0.23 0.78 -42.76
CA ARG A 651 0.26 -0.22 -41.78
C ARG A 651 -0.66 -1.43 -41.68
N ARG A 652 -1.97 -1.23 -41.61
CA ARG A 652 -2.97 -2.31 -41.56
C ARG A 652 -3.03 -3.16 -42.80
N SER A 653 -2.86 -2.55 -43.96
CA SER A 653 -2.85 -3.26 -45.25
C SER A 653 -1.55 -3.97 -45.57
N GLY A 654 -0.51 -3.85 -44.75
CA GLY A 654 0.82 -4.35 -45.01
C GLY A 654 1.54 -3.61 -46.13
N GLY A 655 1.13 -2.38 -46.45
CA GLY A 655 1.77 -1.52 -47.42
C GLY A 655 3.09 -0.91 -46.90
N SER A 656 3.90 -0.36 -47.80
CA SER A 656 5.19 0.24 -47.45
C SER A 656 5.02 1.61 -46.82
N LEU A 657 5.67 1.80 -45.68
CA LEU A 657 5.71 3.08 -44.91
C LEU A 657 6.89 3.98 -45.33
N ILE A 658 7.86 3.46 -46.10
CA ILE A 658 9.08 4.20 -46.49
C ILE A 658 8.72 5.50 -47.24
N ALA A 659 7.70 5.47 -48.07
CA ALA A 659 7.23 6.64 -48.83
C ALA A 659 6.62 7.73 -47.93
N TYR A 660 6.25 7.40 -46.71
CA TYR A 660 5.61 8.32 -45.74
C TYR A 660 6.55 8.75 -44.60
N ARG A 661 7.86 8.53 -44.74
CA ARG A 661 8.83 8.85 -43.67
C ARG A 661 8.71 10.27 -43.15
N GLU A 662 8.61 11.27 -44.01
CA GLU A 662 8.44 12.66 -43.56
C GLU A 662 7.12 12.87 -42.80
N LEU A 663 6.05 12.24 -43.23
CA LEU A 663 4.73 12.34 -42.59
C LEU A 663 4.72 11.66 -41.21
N ILE A 664 5.48 10.58 -41.02
CA ILE A 664 5.69 9.92 -39.72
C ILE A 664 6.45 10.86 -38.80
N GLU A 665 7.53 11.50 -39.25
CA GLU A 665 8.29 12.46 -38.45
C GLU A 665 7.42 13.66 -38.02
N GLU A 666 6.59 14.19 -38.93
CA GLU A 666 5.65 15.27 -38.62
C GLU A 666 4.62 14.84 -37.56
N LEU A 667 4.11 13.63 -37.64
CA LEU A 667 3.14 13.11 -36.65
C LEU A 667 3.75 13.00 -35.25
N ALA A 668 4.96 12.44 -35.14
CA ALA A 668 5.66 12.35 -33.87
C ALA A 668 5.87 13.73 -33.22
N ASP A 669 6.26 14.74 -34.01
CA ASP A 669 6.45 16.09 -33.50
C ASP A 669 5.11 16.73 -33.07
N LEU A 670 4.04 16.53 -33.84
CA LEU A 670 2.69 16.97 -33.48
C LEU A 670 2.22 16.35 -32.16
N LEU A 671 2.38 15.04 -31.99
CA LEU A 671 1.96 14.33 -30.76
C LEU A 671 2.77 14.77 -29.55
N ASN A 672 4.07 15.00 -29.73
CA ASN A 672 4.92 15.58 -28.67
C ASN A 672 4.47 16.99 -28.27
N ASP A 673 4.08 17.81 -29.22
CA ASP A 673 3.57 19.16 -28.93
C ASP A 673 2.20 19.13 -28.26
N LEU A 674 1.30 18.24 -28.69
CA LEU A 674 0.04 17.99 -27.99
C LEU A 674 0.30 17.58 -26.53
N TYR A 675 1.18 16.61 -26.31
CA TYR A 675 1.54 16.16 -24.96
C TYR A 675 2.14 17.30 -24.11
N LYS A 676 3.04 18.12 -24.64
CA LYS A 676 3.65 19.25 -23.91
C LYS A 676 2.61 20.29 -23.48
N ASN A 677 1.60 20.53 -24.31
CA ASN A 677 0.58 21.56 -24.07
C ASN A 677 -0.61 21.08 -23.23
N MET A 678 -0.70 19.78 -22.91
CA MET A 678 -1.71 19.27 -21.98
C MET A 678 -1.46 19.81 -20.57
N ASP A 679 -2.52 19.91 -19.77
CA ASP A 679 -2.40 20.23 -18.35
C ASP A 679 -1.73 19.09 -17.53
N ASP A 680 -1.52 19.33 -16.24
CA ASP A 680 -0.87 18.37 -15.35
C ASP A 680 -1.70 17.10 -15.12
N SER A 681 -3.01 17.10 -15.42
CA SER A 681 -3.87 15.92 -15.27
C SER A 681 -3.69 14.91 -16.41
N LEU A 682 -3.13 15.33 -17.54
CA LEU A 682 -2.95 14.54 -18.77
C LEU A 682 -4.26 13.86 -19.22
N GLN A 683 -5.38 14.56 -19.11
CA GLN A 683 -6.68 14.12 -19.62
C GLN A 683 -7.28 15.22 -20.50
N PHE A 684 -7.98 14.81 -21.55
CA PHE A 684 -8.76 15.72 -22.42
C PHE A 684 -10.15 15.98 -21.88
#